data_cf475b92120ec319c4f73d6418d0bbf8
#
_entry.id   cf475b92120ec319c4f73d6418d0bbf8
#
_cell.length_a   1.000
_cell.length_b   1.000
_cell.length_c   1.000
_cell.angle_alpha   90.00
_cell.angle_beta   90.00
_cell.angle_gamma   90.00
#
_symmetry.space_group_name_H-M   'P 1'
#
loop_
_entity.id
_entity.type
_entity.pdbx_description
1 polymer ?
#
loop_
_entity_poly.entity_id
_entity_poly.type
_entity_poly.pdbx_seq_one_letter_code
_entity_poly.pdbx_strand_id
1 'polypeptide(L)'
;MKMNKKLLLVPLMVSLGLFLSSCNNKPVESSPNSDGSSTSNYIPTSIGDYVAVTGVSLNYDNLSLYVGKSVTLISTIEPFNASNPTVKWSSSETSVATISDKGVVTAVSEGTSIITVTTVEGNFTASLSLSVLQKEESSTYVPDKNNSKIYFITTETLSNGTYDTANAEYTFVVSGSYEQIYVNAPDKAIVIELNGATISNSLNSPIYVADCDKVEISAKKNTTNYVKDNRPIYVEDESDQGKGAIYVDNGDLKLKGTGTLNIAASYFNGIHCKDDVKIQKLTLNVEAVNHGIRGNDSVTITSGTINITCGGDGLHSDNSDISSKGNQKGNVTVNGGTLTINSWGDAIQAAYNAEIEETDATVPIVINAKTNKYSSYTGETVETSANKFYLKMNSSTYSNGNYTYAAFINNAWVKANYIGTQSSGEQDGPGGGPGGRPGGFGGGGSTYYFYELQRPSSSTSFTLYRFSGSNVTEFSTTNYSAKSDIKAFNDAYDTVQISVSNMQISFGSWSNYSSGNNNGADVSAKGIKAENEIYIKAGTIDIKAYDDAIHANNDGSLENGSKPLGNVKISGGSLKLNASDDGIHADYTLEISGGLINVESAYEGLEGNLININGGETYVYATDDGVNATKGNSSPAITVNGGYLDVAVSTSGDTDGIDSNGTFTQNGGVVIVKGPGSASGNTFGAAALDTDGAVKLTGGTLAVFGGMEKTPTTSLTRTLCSSSSVKAGDHTISFNDGTSYSTNLKNSTNGCLVYSEHGTATLK
;
A
#
# COMPACT_ATOMS: atom_id res chain seq x y z
N MET A 1 22.49 35.87 -25.90
CA MET A 1 21.85 37.09 -25.38
C MET A 1 21.34 36.71 -23.98
N LYS A 2 22.05 37.13 -22.95
CA LYS A 2 21.79 36.76 -21.57
C LYS A 2 20.57 37.52 -21.03
N MET A 3 19.58 36.84 -20.50
CA MET A 3 18.53 37.47 -19.70
C MET A 3 18.59 36.94 -18.28
N ASN A 4 18.87 37.85 -17.34
CA ASN A 4 18.88 37.64 -15.90
C ASN A 4 17.45 37.43 -15.37
N LYS A 5 17.21 36.35 -14.66
CA LYS A 5 16.03 36.23 -13.79
C LYS A 5 16.39 36.73 -12.40
N LYS A 6 15.71 37.80 -11.98
CA LYS A 6 15.75 38.31 -10.60
C LYS A 6 14.93 37.42 -9.69
N LEU A 7 15.59 36.95 -8.64
CA LEU A 7 14.97 36.28 -7.49
C LEU A 7 14.23 37.31 -6.65
N LEU A 8 12.96 37.12 -6.41
CA LEU A 8 12.16 37.94 -5.48
C LEU A 8 12.07 37.21 -4.14
N LEU A 9 12.80 37.67 -3.15
CA LEU A 9 12.64 37.25 -1.76
C LEU A 9 11.42 37.94 -1.17
N VAL A 10 10.49 37.18 -0.61
CA VAL A 10 9.43 37.70 0.25
C VAL A 10 9.75 37.28 1.68
N PRO A 11 9.85 38.19 2.63
CA PRO A 11 10.10 37.84 4.04
C PRO A 11 8.81 37.42 4.72
N LEU A 12 8.81 36.24 5.33
CA LEU A 12 7.76 35.75 6.20
C LEU A 12 7.91 36.39 7.59
N MET A 13 6.99 37.27 7.96
CA MET A 13 6.87 37.77 9.32
C MET A 13 6.12 36.76 10.19
N VAL A 14 6.83 36.23 11.19
CA VAL A 14 6.21 35.47 12.28
C VAL A 14 5.75 36.46 13.33
N SER A 15 4.45 36.59 13.54
CA SER A 15 3.88 37.32 14.66
C SER A 15 3.61 36.37 15.83
N LEU A 16 4.40 36.52 16.88
CA LEU A 16 4.23 35.86 18.17
C LEU A 16 3.12 36.58 18.95
N GLY A 17 1.97 35.96 19.08
CA GLY A 17 0.85 36.42 19.90
C GLY A 17 0.82 35.69 21.25
N LEU A 18 1.31 36.33 22.30
CA LEU A 18 1.07 35.92 23.69
C LEU A 18 -0.38 36.23 24.05
N PHE A 19 -1.15 35.24 24.47
CA PHE A 19 -2.35 35.47 25.26
C PHE A 19 -2.18 34.87 26.66
N LEU A 20 -1.98 35.77 27.61
CA LEU A 20 -2.21 35.52 29.03
C LEU A 20 -3.72 35.68 29.28
N SER A 21 -4.33 34.68 29.84
CA SER A 21 -5.66 34.81 30.42
C SER A 21 -5.66 34.24 31.83
N SER A 22 -5.99 35.09 32.76
CA SER A 22 -5.97 34.91 34.20
C SER A 22 -7.14 34.08 34.69
N CYS A 23 -6.87 33.29 35.72
CA CYS A 23 -7.85 32.65 36.59
C CYS A 23 -8.78 33.66 37.29
N ASN A 24 -10.03 33.31 37.38
CA ASN A 24 -10.88 33.81 38.47
C ASN A 24 -11.80 32.70 38.98
N ASN A 25 -11.51 32.28 40.22
CA ASN A 25 -12.36 31.44 41.04
C ASN A 25 -13.48 32.28 41.64
N LYS A 26 -14.70 31.75 41.61
CA LYS A 26 -15.66 32.00 42.70
C LYS A 26 -16.60 30.77 42.88
N PRO A 27 -16.91 30.45 44.13
CA PRO A 27 -17.67 29.26 44.49
C PRO A 27 -19.16 29.54 44.47
N VAL A 28 -19.99 28.51 44.19
CA VAL A 28 -21.42 28.52 44.44
C VAL A 28 -21.78 27.36 45.35
N GLU A 29 -22.49 27.73 46.41
CA GLU A 29 -22.92 26.92 47.53
C GLU A 29 -23.99 25.87 47.15
N SER A 30 -24.03 24.87 48.03
CA SER A 30 -24.94 23.72 48.10
C SER A 30 -26.40 24.07 48.43
N SER A 31 -27.34 23.27 47.98
CA SER A 31 -28.29 22.60 48.86
C SER A 31 -29.14 21.55 48.16
N PRO A 32 -29.79 20.62 48.91
CA PRO A 32 -29.88 19.22 48.56
C PRO A 32 -31.31 18.77 48.19
N ASN A 33 -31.42 17.65 47.49
CA ASN A 33 -32.55 16.74 47.76
C ASN A 33 -32.27 15.31 47.29
N SER A 34 -32.59 14.44 48.16
CA SER A 34 -32.70 13.00 48.24
C SER A 34 -33.28 12.29 47.03
N ASP A 35 -32.64 11.18 46.60
CA ASP A 35 -33.31 9.88 46.72
C ASP A 35 -32.33 8.73 46.51
N GLY A 36 -32.52 7.67 47.30
CA GLY A 36 -31.58 6.64 47.52
C GLY A 36 -31.48 5.59 46.40
N SER A 37 -30.26 5.21 46.13
CA SER A 37 -29.90 3.89 45.63
C SER A 37 -28.52 3.56 46.17
N SER A 38 -28.45 2.53 46.95
CA SER A 38 -27.23 2.03 47.59
C SER A 38 -26.25 1.49 46.56
N THR A 39 -25.24 2.27 46.21
CA THR A 39 -24.01 1.75 45.61
C THR A 39 -22.97 1.62 46.70
N SER A 40 -22.54 0.42 46.96
CA SER A 40 -21.45 0.13 47.91
C SER A 40 -20.20 0.85 47.42
N ASN A 41 -19.79 1.85 48.19
CA ASN A 41 -18.46 2.45 48.05
C ASN A 41 -17.42 1.39 48.41
N TYR A 42 -16.83 0.77 47.37
CA TYR A 42 -15.59 0.03 47.52
C TYR A 42 -14.47 1.05 47.67
N ILE A 43 -14.08 1.32 48.90
CA ILE A 43 -12.83 2.02 49.20
C ILE A 43 -11.74 0.98 49.02
N PRO A 44 -10.79 1.17 48.06
CA PRO A 44 -9.64 0.27 47.94
C PRO A 44 -8.75 0.47 49.19
N THR A 45 -8.76 -0.44 50.12
CA THR A 45 -7.79 -0.51 51.20
C THR A 45 -6.63 -1.40 50.80
N SER A 46 -5.77 -0.93 49.88
CA SER A 46 -4.31 -1.18 49.89
C SER A 46 -3.69 -0.23 48.89
N ILE A 47 -2.78 0.60 49.35
CA ILE A 47 -1.72 1.21 48.51
C ILE A 47 -1.01 0.00 47.91
N GLY A 48 -1.12 -0.19 46.57
CA GLY A 48 -0.42 -1.27 45.86
C GLY A 48 1.05 -1.24 46.27
N ASP A 49 1.65 -2.40 46.50
CA ASP A 49 3.04 -2.52 46.90
C ASP A 49 3.90 -1.70 45.92
N TYR A 50 4.76 -0.82 46.46
CA TYR A 50 5.68 -0.03 45.70
C TYR A 50 6.60 -0.97 44.92
N VAL A 51 6.65 -0.81 43.59
CA VAL A 51 7.48 -1.61 42.69
C VAL A 51 8.69 -0.77 42.27
N ALA A 52 9.85 -1.14 42.81
CA ALA A 52 11.09 -0.45 42.50
C ALA A 52 11.57 -0.73 41.06
N VAL A 53 12.26 0.25 40.45
CA VAL A 53 12.98 0.06 39.18
C VAL A 53 14.15 -0.90 39.41
N THR A 54 14.32 -1.87 38.51
CA THR A 54 15.42 -2.85 38.53
C THR A 54 16.34 -2.74 37.31
N GLY A 55 15.95 -1.98 36.28
CA GLY A 55 16.76 -1.82 35.08
C GLY A 55 16.17 -0.82 34.09
N VAL A 56 16.98 -0.49 33.07
CA VAL A 56 16.59 0.28 31.90
C VAL A 56 17.34 -0.22 30.67
N SER A 57 16.69 -0.26 29.52
CA SER A 57 17.29 -0.56 28.22
C SER A 57 16.88 0.46 27.18
N LEU A 58 17.61 0.50 26.05
CA LEU A 58 17.32 1.35 24.90
C LEU A 58 16.86 0.50 23.72
N ASN A 59 16.11 1.13 22.82
CA ASN A 59 15.67 0.54 21.57
C ASN A 59 16.79 0.39 20.52
N TYR A 60 17.97 0.96 20.75
CA TYR A 60 19.15 0.87 19.91
C TYR A 60 20.42 0.58 20.72
N ASP A 61 21.31 -0.21 20.14
CA ASP A 61 22.68 -0.41 20.65
C ASP A 61 23.66 0.56 20.01
N ASN A 62 23.45 0.90 18.73
CA ASN A 62 24.23 1.87 17.97
C ASN A 62 23.30 2.61 17.01
N LEU A 63 23.67 3.84 16.66
CA LEU A 63 22.90 4.70 15.79
C LEU A 63 23.81 5.57 14.93
N SER A 64 23.42 5.81 13.66
CA SER A 64 24.10 6.79 12.81
C SER A 64 23.06 7.81 12.31
N LEU A 65 23.39 9.10 12.38
CA LEU A 65 22.56 10.20 11.89
C LEU A 65 23.40 11.18 11.07
N TYR A 66 22.80 11.79 10.08
CA TYR A 66 23.41 12.95 9.41
C TYR A 66 23.18 14.24 10.20
N VAL A 67 24.11 15.20 10.09
CA VAL A 67 23.99 16.52 10.69
C VAL A 67 22.63 17.16 10.35
N GLY A 68 21.94 17.68 11.37
CA GLY A 68 20.61 18.27 11.26
C GLY A 68 19.43 17.31 11.40
N LYS A 69 19.67 16.00 11.42
CA LYS A 69 18.61 14.99 11.60
C LYS A 69 18.35 14.69 13.08
N SER A 70 17.14 14.23 13.36
CA SER A 70 16.70 13.89 14.71
C SER A 70 16.01 12.52 14.73
N VAL A 71 16.13 11.84 15.88
CA VAL A 71 15.47 10.56 16.13
C VAL A 71 14.98 10.51 17.57
N THR A 72 13.88 9.80 17.82
CA THR A 72 13.39 9.59 19.18
C THR A 72 13.90 8.26 19.73
N LEU A 73 14.70 8.29 20.78
CA LEU A 73 15.10 7.12 21.54
C LEU A 73 14.00 6.72 22.53
N ILE A 74 13.84 5.42 22.70
CA ILE A 74 12.84 4.85 23.62
C ILE A 74 13.59 4.07 24.69
N SER A 75 13.31 4.42 25.96
CA SER A 75 13.81 3.68 27.12
C SER A 75 12.75 2.69 27.63
N THR A 76 13.17 1.47 27.87
CA THR A 76 12.35 0.45 28.54
C THR A 76 12.78 0.30 29.98
N ILE A 77 11.86 0.52 30.92
CA ILE A 77 12.11 0.41 32.36
C ILE A 77 11.71 -0.98 32.84
N GLU A 78 12.52 -1.58 33.67
CA GLU A 78 12.23 -2.85 34.32
C GLU A 78 12.08 -2.70 35.84
N PRO A 79 11.10 -3.40 36.44
CA PRO A 79 10.00 -4.06 35.77
C PRO A 79 9.03 -3.02 35.15
N PHE A 80 8.27 -3.44 34.14
CA PHE A 80 7.39 -2.54 33.38
C PHE A 80 6.35 -1.80 34.24
N ASN A 81 5.98 -2.36 35.39
CA ASN A 81 5.04 -1.80 36.35
C ASN A 81 5.74 -1.02 37.47
N ALA A 82 7.01 -0.62 37.27
CA ALA A 82 7.73 0.18 38.24
C ALA A 82 6.95 1.44 38.62
N SER A 83 6.92 1.75 39.92
CA SER A 83 6.13 2.86 40.46
C SER A 83 6.64 4.24 40.03
N ASN A 84 7.94 4.35 39.71
CA ASN A 84 8.55 5.58 39.18
C ASN A 84 9.35 5.31 37.91
N PRO A 85 8.74 5.31 36.73
CA PRO A 85 9.41 5.06 35.45
C PRO A 85 10.16 6.30 34.89
N THR A 86 10.36 7.34 35.67
CA THR A 86 10.96 8.58 35.21
C THR A 86 12.44 8.39 34.87
N VAL A 87 12.87 8.93 33.71
CA VAL A 87 14.23 8.87 33.24
C VAL A 87 14.81 10.28 32.97
N LYS A 88 16.12 10.34 32.94
CA LYS A 88 16.91 11.50 32.48
C LYS A 88 17.80 11.09 31.34
N TRP A 89 17.93 11.95 30.36
CA TRP A 89 18.78 11.78 29.21
C TRP A 89 20.01 12.64 29.26
N SER A 90 21.11 12.16 28.70
CA SER A 90 22.34 12.91 28.53
C SER A 90 23.09 12.52 27.28
N SER A 91 23.83 13.45 26.72
CA SER A 91 24.77 13.26 25.61
C SER A 91 26.19 13.57 26.14
N SER A 92 27.15 12.71 25.81
CA SER A 92 28.55 12.90 26.20
C SER A 92 29.20 14.07 25.46
N GLU A 93 28.74 14.35 24.24
CA GLU A 93 29.25 15.43 23.39
C GLU A 93 28.09 16.23 22.80
N THR A 94 27.62 17.25 23.49
CA THR A 94 26.49 18.08 23.06
C THR A 94 26.79 18.93 21.82
N SER A 95 28.05 19.14 21.51
CA SER A 95 28.49 19.73 20.24
C SER A 95 28.29 18.80 19.03
N VAL A 96 28.28 17.50 19.26
CA VAL A 96 28.06 16.47 18.24
C VAL A 96 26.58 16.13 18.15
N ALA A 97 25.92 15.88 19.29
CA ALA A 97 24.51 15.61 19.34
C ALA A 97 23.87 16.06 20.65
N THR A 98 22.69 16.62 20.57
CA THR A 98 21.86 16.96 21.73
C THR A 98 20.76 15.95 21.94
N ILE A 99 20.25 15.86 23.17
CA ILE A 99 19.07 15.04 23.47
C ILE A 99 18.10 15.80 24.37
N SER A 100 16.81 15.71 24.08
CA SER A 100 15.76 16.32 24.88
C SER A 100 15.30 15.41 26.02
N ASP A 101 14.55 15.96 26.98
CA ASP A 101 13.93 15.19 28.06
C ASP A 101 12.90 14.17 27.56
N LYS A 102 12.46 14.30 26.31
CA LYS A 102 11.55 13.33 25.64
C LYS A 102 12.28 12.24 24.86
N GLY A 103 13.63 12.19 24.96
CA GLY A 103 14.43 11.21 24.23
C GLY A 103 14.69 11.56 22.76
N VAL A 104 14.36 12.78 22.30
CA VAL A 104 14.66 13.20 20.92
C VAL A 104 16.13 13.60 20.84
N VAL A 105 16.90 12.81 20.09
CA VAL A 105 18.31 13.10 19.75
C VAL A 105 18.32 13.94 18.48
N THR A 106 19.14 15.00 18.48
CA THR A 106 19.39 15.82 17.29
C THR A 106 20.89 15.85 17.00
N ALA A 107 21.27 15.46 15.79
CA ALA A 107 22.63 15.50 15.29
C ALA A 107 23.04 16.94 14.96
N VAL A 108 24.13 17.44 15.57
CA VAL A 108 24.57 18.86 15.48
C VAL A 108 25.77 19.01 14.58
N SER A 109 26.80 18.19 14.76
CA SER A 109 28.03 18.23 13.97
C SER A 109 28.66 16.85 13.86
N GLU A 110 29.47 16.63 12.82
CA GLU A 110 30.19 15.38 12.62
C GLU A 110 31.00 14.95 13.86
N GLY A 111 30.96 13.65 14.16
CA GLY A 111 31.64 13.07 15.29
C GLY A 111 30.92 11.88 15.91
N THR A 112 31.32 11.53 17.10
CA THR A 112 30.66 10.47 17.89
C THR A 112 30.22 11.02 19.24
N SER A 113 29.08 10.58 19.71
CA SER A 113 28.58 10.88 21.06
C SER A 113 27.97 9.64 21.69
N ILE A 114 28.08 9.50 22.98
CA ILE A 114 27.38 8.47 23.75
C ILE A 114 26.12 9.11 24.31
N ILE A 115 24.99 8.56 23.94
CA ILE A 115 23.69 8.96 24.48
C ILE A 115 23.33 8.01 25.61
N THR A 116 23.05 8.55 26.78
CA THR A 116 22.75 7.76 27.98
C THR A 116 21.39 8.13 28.55
N VAL A 117 20.60 7.12 28.87
CA VAL A 117 19.41 7.23 29.70
C VAL A 117 19.74 6.76 31.12
N THR A 118 19.23 7.48 32.12
CA THR A 118 19.40 7.14 33.53
C THR A 118 18.04 7.18 34.21
N THR A 119 17.67 6.14 34.93
CA THR A 119 16.44 6.15 35.75
C THR A 119 16.59 7.07 36.94
N VAL A 120 15.57 7.84 37.27
CA VAL A 120 15.58 8.72 38.49
C VAL A 120 15.63 7.89 39.76
N GLU A 121 14.97 6.73 39.71
CA GLU A 121 15.02 5.73 40.79
C GLU A 121 16.07 4.67 40.46
N GLY A 122 16.92 4.35 41.41
CA GLY A 122 17.93 3.31 41.30
C GLY A 122 19.15 3.67 40.46
N ASN A 123 19.13 4.77 39.69
CA ASN A 123 20.20 5.24 38.82
C ASN A 123 20.70 4.16 37.83
N PHE A 124 19.83 3.30 37.36
CA PHE A 124 20.17 2.36 36.29
C PHE A 124 20.40 3.12 34.99
N THR A 125 21.39 2.67 34.21
CA THR A 125 21.77 3.35 32.96
C THR A 125 21.75 2.39 31.78
N ALA A 126 21.38 2.92 30.62
CA ALA A 126 21.64 2.30 29.33
C ALA A 126 22.20 3.35 28.38
N SER A 127 23.11 2.93 27.49
CA SER A 127 23.78 3.86 26.58
C SER A 127 23.88 3.27 25.19
N LEU A 128 23.87 4.12 24.18
CA LEU A 128 24.17 3.79 22.79
C LEU A 128 25.31 4.69 22.27
N SER A 129 26.04 4.18 21.28
CA SER A 129 27.00 4.97 20.52
C SER A 129 26.32 5.59 19.31
N LEU A 130 26.32 6.92 19.23
CA LEU A 130 25.81 7.69 18.09
C LEU A 130 26.99 8.17 17.24
N SER A 131 27.00 7.84 15.96
CA SER A 131 27.87 8.43 14.95
C SER A 131 27.10 9.48 14.17
N VAL A 132 27.57 10.74 14.23
CA VAL A 132 27.02 11.80 13.39
C VAL A 132 27.92 11.98 12.18
N LEU A 133 27.32 11.88 11.00
CA LEU A 133 27.98 11.95 9.71
C LEU A 133 27.69 13.31 9.06
N GLN A 134 28.67 13.89 8.36
CA GLN A 134 28.40 15.02 7.49
C GLN A 134 27.56 14.52 6.29
N LYS A 135 26.56 15.30 5.90
CA LYS A 135 25.94 15.15 4.60
C LYS A 135 27.00 15.54 3.57
N GLU A 136 27.50 14.59 2.81
CA GLU A 136 28.32 14.93 1.65
C GLU A 136 27.44 15.72 0.66
N GLU A 137 27.77 16.99 0.43
CA GLU A 137 27.17 17.74 -0.67
C GLU A 137 27.47 16.97 -1.96
N SER A 138 26.47 16.41 -2.58
CA SER A 138 26.41 15.77 -3.91
C SER A 138 27.75 15.48 -4.61
N SER A 139 28.73 14.93 -3.91
CA SER A 139 29.89 14.34 -4.54
C SER A 139 29.51 12.90 -4.90
N THR A 140 29.57 12.56 -6.16
CA THR A 140 29.43 11.21 -6.65
C THR A 140 30.22 10.28 -5.72
N TYR A 141 29.55 9.34 -5.07
CA TYR A 141 30.23 8.36 -4.21
C TYR A 141 31.34 7.66 -5.00
N VAL A 142 32.54 7.69 -4.51
CA VAL A 142 33.69 6.99 -5.09
C VAL A 142 34.33 6.13 -4.00
N PRO A 143 34.27 4.81 -4.14
CA PRO A 143 34.87 3.92 -3.13
C PRO A 143 36.39 3.98 -3.14
N ASP A 144 37.02 3.54 -2.03
CA ASP A 144 38.47 3.43 -1.94
C ASP A 144 39.00 2.41 -2.98
N LYS A 145 39.77 2.90 -3.93
CA LYS A 145 40.39 2.10 -5.01
C LYS A 145 41.32 0.98 -4.49
N ASN A 146 41.77 1.06 -3.26
CA ASN A 146 42.66 0.04 -2.65
C ASN A 146 41.84 -1.05 -1.92
N ASN A 147 40.55 -0.96 -1.82
CA ASN A 147 39.74 -1.99 -1.20
C ASN A 147 39.58 -3.19 -2.13
N SER A 148 40.35 -4.26 -1.84
CA SER A 148 40.35 -5.51 -2.64
C SER A 148 39.03 -6.29 -2.59
N LYS A 149 38.09 -5.89 -1.71
CA LYS A 149 36.77 -6.50 -1.63
C LYS A 149 35.75 -5.79 -2.55
N ILE A 150 36.17 -4.75 -3.24
CA ILE A 150 35.35 -4.05 -4.23
C ILE A 150 35.77 -4.48 -5.63
N TYR A 151 34.81 -4.89 -6.43
CA TYR A 151 35.03 -5.21 -7.84
C TYR A 151 34.81 -3.94 -8.67
N PHE A 152 35.90 -3.36 -9.17
CA PHE A 152 35.86 -2.12 -9.94
C PHE A 152 35.69 -2.39 -11.45
N ILE A 153 34.70 -1.74 -12.03
CA ILE A 153 34.48 -1.64 -13.49
C ILE A 153 34.53 -0.15 -13.83
N THR A 154 35.68 0.32 -14.26
CA THR A 154 35.92 1.74 -14.58
C THR A 154 36.62 1.84 -15.95
N THR A 155 36.70 3.03 -16.50
CA THR A 155 37.46 3.27 -17.75
C THR A 155 38.89 2.74 -17.68
N GLU A 156 39.52 2.74 -16.50
CA GLU A 156 40.86 2.23 -16.27
C GLU A 156 40.91 0.69 -16.26
N THR A 157 39.82 0.03 -15.88
CA THR A 157 39.78 -1.45 -15.74
C THR A 157 39.04 -2.16 -16.88
N LEU A 158 38.58 -1.43 -17.92
CA LEU A 158 37.87 -2.03 -19.06
C LEU A 158 38.62 -3.19 -19.73
N SER A 159 39.97 -3.12 -19.75
CA SER A 159 40.82 -4.19 -20.30
C SER A 159 40.77 -5.52 -19.54
N ASN A 160 40.22 -5.51 -18.33
CA ASN A 160 40.03 -6.74 -17.54
C ASN A 160 38.76 -7.50 -17.98
N GLY A 161 37.86 -6.84 -18.74
CA GLY A 161 36.69 -7.45 -19.31
C GLY A 161 36.92 -7.96 -20.73
N THR A 162 35.97 -8.73 -21.24
CA THR A 162 35.95 -9.18 -22.63
C THR A 162 35.10 -8.19 -23.47
N TYR A 163 35.72 -7.62 -24.51
CA TYR A 163 34.99 -6.72 -25.40
C TYR A 163 34.30 -7.49 -26.53
N ASP A 164 33.02 -7.37 -26.65
CA ASP A 164 32.21 -7.87 -27.76
C ASP A 164 32.06 -6.79 -28.82
N THR A 165 32.73 -6.96 -29.97
CA THR A 165 32.70 -6.00 -31.07
C THR A 165 31.35 -5.97 -31.80
N ALA A 166 30.56 -7.04 -31.72
CA ALA A 166 29.27 -7.11 -32.39
C ALA A 166 28.21 -6.27 -31.68
N ASN A 167 28.26 -6.24 -30.33
CA ASN A 167 27.32 -5.50 -29.50
C ASN A 167 27.92 -4.24 -28.89
N ALA A 168 29.20 -3.99 -29.09
CA ALA A 168 29.97 -2.89 -28.49
C ALA A 168 29.91 -2.87 -26.95
N GLU A 169 29.94 -4.06 -26.32
CA GLU A 169 29.77 -4.27 -24.89
C GLU A 169 31.03 -4.85 -24.23
N TYR A 170 31.28 -4.48 -22.96
CA TYR A 170 32.33 -5.08 -22.13
C TYR A 170 31.71 -6.04 -21.13
N THR A 171 32.09 -7.32 -21.18
CA THR A 171 31.60 -8.37 -20.28
C THR A 171 32.60 -8.65 -19.17
N PHE A 172 32.15 -8.60 -17.92
CA PHE A 172 32.87 -8.94 -16.71
C PHE A 172 32.19 -10.12 -16.02
N VAL A 173 32.95 -11.23 -15.83
CA VAL A 173 32.44 -12.39 -15.11
C VAL A 173 32.82 -12.26 -13.64
N VAL A 174 31.81 -12.17 -12.78
CA VAL A 174 31.98 -11.99 -11.34
C VAL A 174 31.57 -13.28 -10.61
N SER A 175 32.44 -13.82 -9.81
CA SER A 175 32.22 -15.02 -8.98
C SER A 175 32.88 -14.87 -7.62
N GLY A 176 32.39 -15.60 -6.62
CA GLY A 176 32.88 -15.47 -5.24
C GLY A 176 32.18 -14.34 -4.47
N SER A 177 32.86 -13.79 -3.47
CA SER A 177 32.28 -12.83 -2.53
C SER A 177 32.96 -11.47 -2.59
N TYR A 178 32.15 -10.41 -2.68
CA TYR A 178 32.61 -9.03 -2.67
C TYR A 178 31.74 -8.21 -1.73
N GLU A 179 32.28 -7.09 -1.26
CA GLU A 179 31.48 -6.08 -0.54
C GLU A 179 30.69 -5.22 -1.53
N GLN A 180 31.26 -4.93 -2.71
CA GLN A 180 30.60 -4.09 -3.69
C GLN A 180 31.06 -4.42 -5.12
N ILE A 181 30.18 -4.25 -6.09
CA ILE A 181 30.52 -4.00 -7.49
C ILE A 181 30.29 -2.52 -7.74
N TYR A 182 31.35 -1.81 -8.14
CA TYR A 182 31.30 -0.39 -8.47
C TYR A 182 31.54 -0.18 -9.95
N VAL A 183 30.61 0.50 -10.62
CA VAL A 183 30.69 0.81 -12.06
C VAL A 183 30.79 2.31 -12.25
N ASN A 184 31.84 2.76 -12.96
CA ASN A 184 31.97 4.12 -13.44
C ASN A 184 32.72 4.10 -14.79
N ALA A 185 31.98 3.91 -15.85
CA ALA A 185 32.50 3.78 -17.22
C ALA A 185 31.61 4.57 -18.20
N PRO A 186 31.65 5.93 -18.15
CA PRO A 186 30.82 6.80 -18.97
C PRO A 186 30.83 6.40 -20.46
N ASP A 187 29.68 6.49 -21.10
CA ASP A 187 29.46 6.15 -22.51
C ASP A 187 29.81 4.68 -22.88
N LYS A 188 29.88 3.76 -21.91
CA LYS A 188 30.15 2.33 -22.17
C LYS A 188 28.94 1.46 -21.82
N ALA A 189 28.73 0.43 -22.65
CA ALA A 189 27.82 -0.64 -22.35
C ALA A 189 28.55 -1.73 -21.55
N ILE A 190 28.07 -2.04 -20.37
CA ILE A 190 28.68 -2.96 -19.40
C ILE A 190 27.78 -4.16 -19.19
N VAL A 191 28.33 -5.37 -19.28
CA VAL A 191 27.68 -6.62 -18.92
C VAL A 191 28.38 -7.22 -17.70
N ILE A 192 27.64 -7.42 -16.62
CA ILE A 192 28.10 -8.09 -15.40
C ILE A 192 27.48 -9.49 -15.37
N GLU A 193 28.25 -10.52 -15.75
CA GLU A 193 27.81 -11.90 -15.63
C GLU A 193 28.08 -12.43 -14.22
N LEU A 194 27.04 -12.58 -13.41
CA LEU A 194 27.14 -13.17 -12.08
C LEU A 194 27.19 -14.71 -12.18
N ASN A 195 28.27 -15.30 -11.70
CA ASN A 195 28.54 -16.72 -11.77
C ASN A 195 28.74 -17.33 -10.37
N GLY A 196 27.66 -17.43 -9.60
CA GLY A 196 27.68 -17.85 -8.20
C GLY A 196 28.29 -16.79 -7.28
N ALA A 197 27.98 -15.53 -7.54
CA ALA A 197 28.47 -14.38 -6.80
C ALA A 197 27.61 -14.07 -5.57
N THR A 198 28.27 -13.60 -4.52
CA THR A 198 27.63 -12.98 -3.35
C THR A 198 28.20 -11.60 -3.13
N ILE A 199 27.36 -10.58 -3.28
CA ILE A 199 27.73 -9.18 -3.05
C ILE A 199 26.99 -8.71 -1.82
N SER A 200 27.71 -8.27 -0.79
CA SER A 200 27.09 -7.94 0.50
C SER A 200 27.77 -6.74 1.14
N ASN A 201 26.99 -5.67 1.39
CA ASN A 201 27.52 -4.44 1.93
C ASN A 201 26.65 -3.93 3.10
N SER A 202 27.30 -3.32 4.10
CA SER A 202 26.64 -2.68 5.24
C SER A 202 26.91 -1.16 5.31
N LEU A 203 27.58 -0.59 4.32
CA LEU A 203 27.95 0.82 4.27
C LEU A 203 27.38 1.54 3.04
N ASN A 204 27.20 0.81 1.94
CA ASN A 204 26.70 1.36 0.69
C ASN A 204 25.95 0.30 -0.13
N SER A 205 25.36 0.69 -1.28
CA SER A 205 24.73 -0.23 -2.22
C SER A 205 25.72 -1.33 -2.63
N PRO A 206 25.35 -2.61 -2.48
CA PRO A 206 26.20 -3.73 -2.93
C PRO A 206 26.56 -3.66 -4.42
N ILE A 207 25.62 -3.27 -5.28
CA ILE A 207 25.91 -2.95 -6.68
C ILE A 207 25.60 -1.47 -6.87
N TYR A 208 26.64 -0.68 -7.13
CA TYR A 208 26.56 0.75 -7.35
C TYR A 208 27.08 1.13 -8.73
N VAL A 209 26.21 1.60 -9.58
CA VAL A 209 26.53 2.12 -10.91
C VAL A 209 26.46 3.63 -10.86
N ALA A 210 27.62 4.28 -10.87
CA ALA A 210 27.70 5.73 -10.84
C ALA A 210 27.41 6.32 -12.23
N ASP A 211 27.99 5.73 -13.28
CA ASP A 211 27.84 6.21 -14.66
C ASP A 211 28.18 5.12 -15.69
N CYS A 212 27.31 4.92 -16.67
CA CYS A 212 27.53 4.14 -17.88
C CYS A 212 26.42 4.45 -18.91
N ASP A 213 26.59 4.04 -20.18
CA ASP A 213 25.51 4.12 -21.17
C ASP A 213 24.37 3.16 -20.82
N LYS A 214 24.71 1.92 -20.53
CA LYS A 214 23.79 0.90 -20.00
C LYS A 214 24.55 -0.14 -19.17
N VAL A 215 23.91 -0.69 -18.18
CA VAL A 215 24.42 -1.85 -17.43
C VAL A 215 23.45 -3.03 -17.56
N GLU A 216 24.02 -4.19 -17.93
CA GLU A 216 23.30 -5.44 -17.98
C GLU A 216 23.84 -6.38 -16.89
N ILE A 217 23.00 -6.79 -15.95
CA ILE A 217 23.33 -7.77 -14.93
C ILE A 217 22.72 -9.11 -15.35
N SER A 218 23.59 -10.07 -15.63
CA SER A 218 23.20 -11.39 -16.14
C SER A 218 23.44 -12.48 -15.11
N ALA A 219 22.37 -13.17 -14.66
CA ALA A 219 22.52 -14.37 -13.85
C ALA A 219 22.85 -15.57 -14.74
N LYS A 220 24.07 -16.11 -14.60
CA LYS A 220 24.52 -17.24 -15.42
C LYS A 220 23.66 -18.48 -15.18
N LYS A 221 23.43 -19.24 -16.24
CA LYS A 221 22.67 -20.50 -16.18
C LYS A 221 23.16 -21.43 -15.07
N ASN A 222 22.23 -22.02 -14.32
CA ASN A 222 22.49 -22.95 -13.23
C ASN A 222 23.34 -22.35 -12.07
N THR A 223 23.33 -21.03 -11.91
CA THR A 223 23.93 -20.37 -10.75
C THR A 223 22.87 -19.68 -9.92
N THR A 224 23.15 -19.56 -8.63
CA THR A 224 22.39 -18.76 -7.69
C THR A 224 23.29 -17.64 -7.19
N ASN A 225 22.82 -16.41 -7.29
CA ASN A 225 23.57 -15.21 -6.95
C ASN A 225 22.81 -14.42 -5.88
N TYR A 226 23.56 -13.71 -5.04
CA TYR A 226 23.00 -12.94 -3.93
C TYR A 226 23.55 -11.52 -3.93
N VAL A 227 22.62 -10.56 -3.76
CA VAL A 227 22.92 -9.15 -3.51
C VAL A 227 22.26 -8.78 -2.19
N LYS A 228 23.06 -8.43 -1.18
CA LYS A 228 22.59 -8.20 0.18
C LYS A 228 22.99 -6.81 0.65
N ASP A 229 22.02 -5.94 0.80
CA ASP A 229 22.19 -4.63 1.40
C ASP A 229 21.86 -4.73 2.89
N ASN A 230 22.89 -4.82 3.70
CA ASN A 230 22.80 -4.97 5.15
C ASN A 230 22.92 -3.61 5.88
N ARG A 231 22.80 -2.50 5.18
CA ARG A 231 22.74 -1.19 5.84
C ARG A 231 21.54 -1.14 6.80
N PRO A 232 21.65 -0.43 7.92
CA PRO A 232 20.49 -0.16 8.76
C PRO A 232 19.45 0.62 7.98
N ILE A 233 18.19 0.54 8.41
CA ILE A 233 17.07 1.22 7.77
C ILE A 233 17.38 2.69 7.52
N TYR A 234 16.96 3.12 6.34
CA TYR A 234 17.03 4.49 5.88
C TYR A 234 16.20 5.43 6.77
N VAL A 235 16.84 6.45 7.28
CA VAL A 235 16.19 7.62 7.90
C VAL A 235 16.20 8.72 6.86
N GLU A 236 15.03 9.29 6.55
CA GLU A 236 14.81 10.21 5.42
C GLU A 236 15.95 11.21 5.19
N ASP A 237 16.49 11.11 4.00
CA ASP A 237 17.39 12.09 3.40
C ASP A 237 16.77 12.47 2.03
N GLU A 238 16.77 13.72 1.64
CA GLU A 238 16.28 14.19 0.34
C GLU A 238 17.10 13.68 -0.84
N SER A 239 18.26 13.04 -0.60
CA SER A 239 19.12 12.46 -1.61
C SER A 239 18.61 11.08 -2.00
N ASP A 240 18.40 10.84 -3.30
CA ASP A 240 18.09 9.52 -3.86
C ASP A 240 19.32 8.63 -4.03
N GLN A 241 20.50 9.15 -3.71
CA GLN A 241 21.77 8.48 -3.98
C GLN A 241 21.95 7.24 -3.13
N GLY A 242 22.18 6.09 -3.79
CA GLY A 242 22.43 4.82 -3.11
C GLY A 242 21.22 4.18 -2.44
N LYS A 243 20.00 4.59 -2.73
CA LYS A 243 18.77 4.04 -2.13
C LYS A 243 18.30 2.72 -2.73
N GLY A 244 19.20 1.78 -2.99
CA GLY A 244 18.88 0.45 -3.50
C GLY A 244 19.98 -0.55 -3.25
N ALA A 245 19.65 -1.85 -3.13
CA ALA A 245 20.67 -2.89 -3.10
C ALA A 245 21.39 -3.00 -4.47
N ILE A 246 20.66 -2.83 -5.56
CA ILE A 246 21.18 -2.47 -6.88
C ILE A 246 20.76 -1.03 -7.13
N TYR A 247 21.73 -0.13 -7.22
CA TYR A 247 21.51 1.28 -7.48
C TYR A 247 22.23 1.73 -8.75
N VAL A 248 21.50 2.35 -9.66
CA VAL A 248 22.00 2.91 -10.90
C VAL A 248 21.70 4.41 -10.93
N ASP A 249 22.76 5.24 -10.84
CA ASP A 249 22.64 6.68 -10.79
C ASP A 249 22.48 7.28 -12.21
N ASN A 250 23.22 6.75 -13.19
CA ASN A 250 23.12 7.16 -14.60
C ASN A 250 23.32 5.93 -15.52
N GLY A 251 22.37 5.69 -16.41
CA GLY A 251 22.33 4.62 -17.39
C GLY A 251 21.18 3.62 -17.21
N ASP A 252 20.79 2.99 -18.30
CA ASP A 252 19.72 2.00 -18.30
C ASP A 252 20.14 0.70 -17.62
N LEU A 253 19.25 0.11 -16.82
CA LEU A 253 19.46 -1.18 -16.18
C LEU A 253 18.69 -2.29 -16.91
N LYS A 254 19.43 -3.35 -17.27
CA LYS A 254 18.80 -4.59 -17.73
C LYS A 254 19.21 -5.78 -16.88
N LEU A 255 18.23 -6.51 -16.37
CA LEU A 255 18.44 -7.78 -15.68
C LEU A 255 18.05 -8.92 -16.59
N LYS A 256 18.96 -9.90 -16.77
CA LYS A 256 18.69 -11.06 -17.62
C LYS A 256 19.40 -12.34 -17.15
N GLY A 257 19.28 -13.36 -17.95
CA GLY A 257 19.94 -14.66 -17.74
C GLY A 257 18.92 -15.78 -17.50
N THR A 258 19.43 -16.95 -17.18
CA THR A 258 18.62 -18.14 -16.86
C THR A 258 19.04 -18.76 -15.52
N GLY A 259 19.81 -18.04 -14.74
CA GLY A 259 20.13 -18.34 -13.34
C GLY A 259 19.16 -17.66 -12.39
N THR A 260 19.49 -17.71 -11.11
CA THR A 260 18.73 -17.06 -10.03
C THR A 260 19.50 -15.88 -9.45
N LEU A 261 18.80 -14.78 -9.24
CA LEU A 261 19.29 -13.60 -8.53
C LEU A 261 18.38 -13.35 -7.32
N ASN A 262 18.97 -13.38 -6.13
CA ASN A 262 18.28 -13.06 -4.88
C ASN A 262 18.79 -11.71 -4.37
N ILE A 263 17.87 -10.81 -4.08
CA ILE A 263 18.14 -9.47 -3.57
C ILE A 263 17.46 -9.32 -2.22
N ALA A 264 18.25 -8.96 -1.20
CA ALA A 264 17.74 -8.62 0.12
C ALA A 264 18.20 -7.21 0.48
N ALA A 265 17.23 -6.28 0.60
CA ALA A 265 17.49 -4.88 0.84
C ALA A 265 16.91 -4.45 2.19
N SER A 266 17.77 -4.50 3.22
CA SER A 266 17.40 -4.04 4.57
C SER A 266 17.39 -2.52 4.72
N TYR A 267 17.96 -1.80 3.76
CA TYR A 267 18.09 -0.34 3.81
C TYR A 267 16.89 0.37 3.23
N PHE A 268 16.55 0.14 1.96
CA PHE A 268 15.46 0.82 1.28
C PHE A 268 14.92 -0.03 0.11
N ASN A 269 15.19 0.34 -1.16
CA ASN A 269 14.68 -0.38 -2.33
C ASN A 269 15.50 -1.66 -2.63
N GLY A 270 14.87 -2.64 -3.22
CA GLY A 270 15.58 -3.79 -3.78
C GLY A 270 16.44 -3.37 -4.98
N ILE A 271 15.80 -2.75 -5.96
CA ILE A 271 16.42 -2.20 -7.16
C ILE A 271 15.96 -0.75 -7.31
N HIS A 272 16.90 0.17 -7.57
CA HIS A 272 16.61 1.54 -7.92
C HIS A 272 17.49 1.97 -9.09
N CYS A 273 16.88 2.24 -10.23
CA CYS A 273 17.49 2.85 -11.40
C CYS A 273 16.86 4.21 -11.64
N LYS A 274 17.67 5.24 -11.84
CA LYS A 274 17.17 6.60 -12.16
C LYS A 274 16.64 6.74 -13.59
N ASP A 275 16.98 5.78 -14.45
CA ASP A 275 16.50 5.67 -15.82
C ASP A 275 15.58 4.44 -15.95
N ASP A 276 15.70 3.70 -17.06
CA ASP A 276 14.87 2.55 -17.38
C ASP A 276 15.33 1.24 -16.68
N VAL A 277 14.37 0.43 -16.24
CA VAL A 277 14.60 -0.94 -15.79
C VAL A 277 13.94 -1.93 -16.75
N LYS A 278 14.72 -2.90 -17.27
CA LYS A 278 14.21 -3.98 -18.09
C LYS A 278 14.58 -5.36 -17.54
N ILE A 279 13.59 -6.26 -17.42
CA ILE A 279 13.82 -7.62 -16.91
C ILE A 279 13.44 -8.68 -17.94
N GLN A 280 14.34 -9.69 -18.10
CA GLN A 280 14.18 -10.73 -19.10
C GLN A 280 14.78 -12.08 -18.67
N LYS A 281 13.99 -13.13 -18.72
CA LYS A 281 14.40 -14.55 -18.64
C LYS A 281 15.02 -15.05 -17.34
N LEU A 282 15.17 -14.26 -16.29
CA LEU A 282 15.78 -14.75 -15.05
C LEU A 282 14.73 -15.16 -14.00
N THR A 283 15.19 -15.91 -12.99
CA THR A 283 14.48 -16.04 -11.72
C THR A 283 15.00 -14.95 -10.79
N LEU A 284 14.15 -13.99 -10.46
CA LEU A 284 14.45 -12.84 -9.61
C LEU A 284 13.61 -12.91 -8.34
N ASN A 285 14.28 -12.95 -7.19
CA ASN A 285 13.64 -12.86 -5.89
C ASN A 285 14.09 -11.57 -5.22
N VAL A 286 13.15 -10.71 -4.82
CA VAL A 286 13.42 -9.42 -4.18
C VAL A 286 12.70 -9.34 -2.86
N GLU A 287 13.45 -9.08 -1.80
CA GLU A 287 12.93 -8.68 -0.50
C GLU A 287 13.44 -7.27 -0.20
N ALA A 288 12.54 -6.32 0.07
CA ALA A 288 12.91 -4.91 0.27
C ALA A 288 12.08 -4.25 1.35
N VAL A 289 12.69 -3.32 2.08
CA VAL A 289 11.99 -2.52 3.09
C VAL A 289 11.03 -1.52 2.46
N ASN A 290 11.40 -0.94 1.32
CA ASN A 290 10.57 -0.04 0.53
C ASN A 290 10.18 -0.70 -0.80
N HIS A 291 10.35 -0.05 -1.95
CA HIS A 291 9.94 -0.63 -3.23
C HIS A 291 10.78 -1.85 -3.64
N GLY A 292 10.14 -2.82 -4.25
CA GLY A 292 10.81 -3.98 -4.80
C GLY A 292 11.74 -3.60 -5.96
N ILE A 293 11.14 -3.04 -7.02
CA ILE A 293 11.81 -2.61 -8.25
C ILE A 293 11.33 -1.22 -8.62
N ARG A 294 12.24 -0.25 -8.57
CA ARG A 294 11.98 1.13 -8.96
C ARG A 294 12.83 1.51 -10.16
N GLY A 295 12.17 1.91 -11.24
CA GLY A 295 12.78 2.59 -12.39
C GLY A 295 12.13 3.95 -12.55
N ASN A 296 12.90 5.04 -12.39
CA ASN A 296 12.28 6.37 -12.41
C ASN A 296 11.57 6.64 -13.74
N ASP A 297 12.20 6.27 -14.85
CA ASP A 297 11.67 6.52 -16.19
C ASP A 297 10.70 5.42 -16.64
N SER A 298 11.07 4.14 -16.44
CA SER A 298 10.15 3.03 -16.70
C SER A 298 10.58 1.72 -16.04
N VAL A 299 9.60 0.79 -15.89
CA VAL A 299 9.84 -0.62 -15.56
C VAL A 299 9.20 -1.51 -16.63
N THR A 300 10.00 -2.32 -17.31
CA THR A 300 9.52 -3.25 -18.35
C THR A 300 9.87 -4.69 -18.02
N ILE A 301 8.86 -5.54 -17.90
CA ILE A 301 9.01 -6.98 -17.72
C ILE A 301 8.67 -7.69 -19.02
N THR A 302 9.65 -8.36 -19.64
CA THR A 302 9.42 -9.09 -20.90
C THR A 302 9.31 -10.60 -20.72
N SER A 303 9.88 -11.15 -19.66
CA SER A 303 9.79 -12.57 -19.31
C SER A 303 10.54 -12.86 -18.02
N GLY A 304 10.39 -14.07 -17.48
CA GLY A 304 11.07 -14.55 -16.27
C GLY A 304 10.10 -14.95 -15.19
N THR A 305 10.65 -15.33 -14.03
CA THR A 305 9.90 -15.59 -12.81
C THR A 305 10.35 -14.57 -11.76
N ILE A 306 9.46 -13.69 -11.36
CA ILE A 306 9.78 -12.56 -10.51
C ILE A 306 8.91 -12.65 -9.26
N ASN A 307 9.57 -12.78 -8.12
CA ASN A 307 8.94 -12.83 -6.80
C ASN A 307 9.39 -11.61 -6.01
N ILE A 308 8.44 -10.80 -5.54
CA ILE A 308 8.70 -9.58 -4.80
C ILE A 308 7.94 -9.63 -3.48
N THR A 309 8.65 -9.32 -2.40
CA THR A 309 8.06 -9.01 -1.09
C THR A 309 8.66 -7.71 -0.61
N CYS A 310 7.83 -6.66 -0.43
CA CYS A 310 8.35 -5.33 -0.13
C CYS A 310 7.39 -4.48 0.72
N GLY A 311 7.96 -3.55 1.47
CA GLY A 311 7.22 -2.64 2.33
C GLY A 311 6.55 -1.45 1.61
N GLY A 312 7.00 -1.15 0.40
CA GLY A 312 6.40 -0.17 -0.53
C GLY A 312 5.76 -0.86 -1.71
N ASP A 313 5.91 -0.29 -2.91
CA ASP A 313 5.32 -0.84 -4.12
C ASP A 313 6.18 -1.96 -4.73
N GLY A 314 5.52 -2.90 -5.37
CA GLY A 314 6.21 -4.02 -6.01
C GLY A 314 7.04 -3.57 -7.21
N LEU A 315 6.37 -3.04 -8.23
CA LEU A 315 6.94 -2.36 -9.39
C LEU A 315 6.54 -0.89 -9.31
N HIS A 316 7.51 0.02 -9.52
CA HIS A 316 7.29 1.45 -9.33
C HIS A 316 8.03 2.28 -10.37
N SER A 317 7.33 3.25 -10.97
CA SER A 317 7.91 4.33 -11.78
C SER A 317 7.49 5.70 -11.24
N ASP A 318 8.38 6.72 -11.36
CA ASP A 318 8.14 8.03 -10.74
C ASP A 318 7.96 9.18 -11.71
N ASN A 319 8.62 9.12 -12.86
CA ASN A 319 8.83 10.26 -13.73
C ASN A 319 7.84 10.23 -14.90
N SER A 320 6.87 11.13 -14.92
CA SER A 320 5.91 11.24 -16.03
C SER A 320 6.30 12.26 -17.12
N ASP A 321 7.55 12.73 -17.13
CA ASP A 321 8.06 13.64 -18.14
C ASP A 321 8.17 13.01 -19.55
N ILE A 322 8.36 13.86 -20.54
CA ILE A 322 8.71 13.43 -21.89
C ILE A 322 10.22 13.55 -22.05
N SER A 323 10.87 12.46 -22.46
CA SER A 323 12.30 12.46 -22.72
C SER A 323 12.69 13.45 -23.82
N SER A 324 13.97 13.83 -23.89
CA SER A 324 14.48 14.69 -24.95
C SER A 324 14.29 14.14 -26.37
N LYS A 325 14.04 12.81 -26.48
CA LYS A 325 13.75 12.11 -27.75
C LYS A 325 12.25 12.06 -28.06
N GLY A 326 11.39 12.59 -27.16
CA GLY A 326 9.94 12.61 -27.34
C GLY A 326 9.24 11.34 -26.82
N ASN A 327 9.94 10.45 -26.08
CA ASN A 327 9.32 9.27 -25.48
C ASN A 327 8.69 9.62 -24.13
N GLN A 328 7.49 9.13 -23.90
CA GLN A 328 6.81 9.25 -22.62
C GLN A 328 7.47 8.34 -21.57
N LYS A 329 7.83 8.91 -20.44
CA LYS A 329 8.34 8.20 -19.26
C LYS A 329 7.19 7.83 -18.30
N GLY A 330 7.51 7.14 -17.22
CA GLY A 330 6.57 6.81 -16.15
C GLY A 330 5.73 5.56 -16.40
N ASN A 331 6.08 4.77 -17.39
CA ASN A 331 5.31 3.56 -17.71
C ASN A 331 5.79 2.33 -16.92
N VAL A 332 4.85 1.49 -16.51
CA VAL A 332 5.12 0.12 -16.09
C VAL A 332 4.49 -0.83 -17.11
N THR A 333 5.32 -1.64 -17.79
CA THR A 333 4.88 -2.50 -18.88
C THR A 333 5.19 -3.98 -18.56
N VAL A 334 4.19 -4.85 -18.65
CA VAL A 334 4.35 -6.30 -18.52
C VAL A 334 3.97 -6.97 -19.83
N ASN A 335 4.99 -7.51 -20.51
CA ASN A 335 4.83 -8.17 -21.83
C ASN A 335 4.91 -9.69 -21.77
N GLY A 336 5.23 -10.27 -20.61
CA GLY A 336 5.34 -11.71 -20.42
C GLY A 336 5.99 -12.07 -19.07
N GLY A 337 5.90 -13.33 -18.67
CA GLY A 337 6.49 -13.86 -17.46
C GLY A 337 5.50 -14.06 -16.32
N THR A 338 6.03 -14.60 -15.22
CA THR A 338 5.26 -14.86 -14.00
C THR A 338 5.72 -13.92 -12.90
N LEU A 339 4.81 -13.09 -12.42
CA LEU A 339 5.01 -12.15 -11.34
C LEU A 339 4.22 -12.59 -10.11
N THR A 340 4.89 -12.69 -8.97
CA THR A 340 4.26 -12.89 -7.67
C THR A 340 4.67 -11.73 -6.78
N ILE A 341 3.73 -10.87 -6.42
CA ILE A 341 3.98 -9.63 -5.70
C ILE A 341 3.21 -9.65 -4.38
N ASN A 342 3.93 -9.45 -3.28
CA ASN A 342 3.38 -9.15 -1.97
C ASN A 342 3.91 -7.79 -1.52
N SER A 343 3.08 -6.77 -1.51
CA SER A 343 3.45 -5.40 -1.19
C SER A 343 2.62 -4.82 -0.05
N TRP A 344 3.14 -3.77 0.58
CA TRP A 344 2.43 -2.94 1.55
C TRP A 344 2.11 -1.55 0.99
N GLY A 345 2.56 -1.23 -0.20
CA GLY A 345 2.05 -0.23 -1.10
C GLY A 345 1.32 -0.90 -2.26
N ASP A 346 1.31 -0.26 -3.41
CA ASP A 346 0.69 -0.79 -4.62
C ASP A 346 1.50 -1.98 -5.16
N ALA A 347 0.84 -2.99 -5.74
CA ALA A 347 1.62 -4.07 -6.34
C ALA A 347 2.30 -3.62 -7.63
N ILE A 348 1.61 -2.81 -8.43
CA ILE A 348 2.13 -2.15 -9.63
C ILE A 348 1.69 -0.69 -9.59
N GLN A 349 2.65 0.26 -9.54
CA GLN A 349 2.39 1.69 -9.64
C GLN A 349 3.12 2.30 -10.83
N ALA A 350 2.40 2.97 -11.70
CA ALA A 350 2.94 3.73 -12.82
C ALA A 350 2.67 5.22 -12.66
N ALA A 351 3.71 6.04 -12.79
CA ALA A 351 3.56 7.50 -12.79
C ALA A 351 2.84 8.03 -14.04
N TYR A 352 2.72 7.20 -15.08
CA TYR A 352 1.97 7.51 -16.29
C TYR A 352 1.01 6.38 -16.63
N ASN A 353 1.40 5.37 -17.41
CA ASN A 353 0.54 4.26 -17.81
C ASN A 353 1.01 2.92 -17.27
N ALA A 354 0.06 2.06 -16.89
CA ALA A 354 0.29 0.64 -16.67
C ALA A 354 -0.23 -0.16 -17.88
N GLU A 355 0.66 -0.94 -18.53
CA GLU A 355 0.33 -1.69 -19.73
C GLU A 355 0.62 -3.17 -19.54
N ILE A 356 -0.40 -4.01 -19.74
CA ILE A 356 -0.30 -5.48 -19.66
C ILE A 356 -0.72 -6.05 -21.01
N GLU A 357 0.28 -6.46 -21.80
CA GLU A 357 0.09 -6.91 -23.18
C GLU A 357 1.05 -8.03 -23.55
N GLU A 358 0.57 -9.20 -23.90
CA GLU A 358 1.41 -10.29 -24.42
C GLU A 358 1.97 -9.92 -25.79
N THR A 359 3.30 -9.79 -25.86
CA THR A 359 4.01 -9.55 -27.13
C THR A 359 4.57 -10.84 -27.75
N ASP A 360 4.62 -11.93 -26.96
CA ASP A 360 5.05 -13.26 -27.38
C ASP A 360 4.15 -14.32 -26.73
N ALA A 361 3.26 -14.95 -27.50
CA ALA A 361 2.33 -15.96 -27.02
C ALA A 361 3.00 -17.21 -26.40
N THR A 362 4.32 -17.39 -26.59
CA THR A 362 5.09 -18.45 -25.92
C THR A 362 5.54 -18.07 -24.51
N VAL A 363 5.34 -16.83 -24.12
CA VAL A 363 5.72 -16.28 -22.80
C VAL A 363 4.49 -15.62 -22.18
N PRO A 364 3.54 -16.44 -21.66
CA PRO A 364 2.29 -15.92 -21.13
C PRO A 364 2.53 -14.99 -19.94
N ILE A 365 1.63 -14.05 -19.73
CA ILE A 365 1.60 -13.20 -18.56
C ILE A 365 0.79 -13.91 -17.45
N VAL A 366 1.43 -14.06 -16.29
CA VAL A 366 0.77 -14.48 -15.05
C VAL A 366 1.12 -13.49 -13.96
N ILE A 367 0.13 -12.83 -13.39
CA ILE A 367 0.30 -11.87 -12.28
C ILE A 367 -0.51 -12.36 -11.09
N ASN A 368 0.17 -12.65 -9.99
CA ASN A 368 -0.42 -12.92 -8.68
C ASN A 368 -0.01 -11.79 -7.75
N ALA A 369 -0.89 -10.86 -7.52
CA ALA A 369 -0.63 -9.69 -6.70
C ALA A 369 -1.44 -9.74 -5.41
N LYS A 370 -0.78 -9.42 -4.31
CA LYS A 370 -1.42 -9.21 -3.03
C LYS A 370 -0.88 -7.94 -2.41
N THR A 371 -1.77 -7.02 -2.07
CA THR A 371 -1.43 -5.85 -1.31
C THR A 371 -1.99 -5.94 0.10
N ASN A 372 -1.36 -5.27 1.04
CA ASN A 372 -1.66 -5.37 2.45
C ASN A 372 -1.64 -4.00 3.09
N LYS A 373 -2.51 -3.80 4.07
CA LYS A 373 -2.53 -2.64 4.93
C LYS A 373 -2.84 -3.07 6.35
N TYR A 374 -2.54 -2.26 7.31
CA TYR A 374 -3.05 -2.49 8.66
C TYR A 374 -4.55 -2.33 8.67
N SER A 375 -5.28 -3.35 9.09
CA SER A 375 -6.65 -3.15 9.47
C SER A 375 -6.71 -2.35 10.78
N SER A 376 -7.63 -1.43 10.88
CA SER A 376 -7.78 -0.49 12.00
C SER A 376 -8.57 -1.08 13.15
N TYR A 377 -8.27 -2.28 13.59
CA TYR A 377 -8.92 -2.79 14.78
C TYR A 377 -7.95 -2.99 15.95
N THR A 378 -8.50 -3.06 17.14
CA THR A 378 -7.79 -3.24 18.38
C THR A 378 -7.03 -4.56 18.43
N GLY A 379 -5.72 -4.51 18.59
CA GLY A 379 -4.91 -5.70 18.88
C GLY A 379 -4.13 -6.28 17.71
N GLU A 380 -3.94 -5.55 16.61
CA GLU A 380 -3.02 -6.00 15.56
C GLU A 380 -1.57 -5.97 16.01
N THR A 381 -0.84 -6.99 15.59
CA THR A 381 0.58 -7.11 15.85
C THR A 381 1.35 -7.29 14.55
N VAL A 382 2.51 -6.64 14.46
CA VAL A 382 3.50 -6.88 13.41
C VAL A 382 4.62 -7.70 14.03
N GLU A 383 4.89 -8.86 13.48
CA GLU A 383 6.04 -9.66 13.88
C GLU A 383 7.21 -9.34 12.97
N THR A 384 8.29 -8.87 13.55
CA THR A 384 9.62 -8.89 12.92
C THR A 384 10.41 -10.04 13.52
N SER A 385 11.27 -10.66 12.75
CA SER A 385 12.02 -11.85 13.13
C SER A 385 12.96 -11.68 14.30
N ALA A 386 13.25 -10.47 14.68
CA ALA A 386 14.04 -10.16 15.87
C ALA A 386 13.23 -10.34 17.17
N ASN A 387 12.20 -11.18 17.17
CA ASN A 387 11.32 -11.39 18.33
C ASN A 387 10.62 -10.11 18.82
N LYS A 388 10.28 -9.21 17.90
CA LYS A 388 9.52 -8.00 18.19
C LYS A 388 8.14 -8.06 17.55
N PHE A 389 7.13 -7.65 18.29
CA PHE A 389 5.77 -7.42 17.82
C PHE A 389 5.44 -5.95 17.93
N TYR A 390 4.64 -5.46 17.03
CA TYR A 390 4.11 -4.12 17.09
C TYR A 390 2.59 -4.18 17.23
N LEU A 391 2.07 -3.39 18.17
CA LEU A 391 0.65 -3.27 18.44
C LEU A 391 0.16 -1.94 17.90
N LYS A 392 -0.88 -1.97 17.08
CA LYS A 392 -1.62 -0.78 16.64
C LYS A 392 -2.94 -0.72 17.39
N MET A 393 -3.20 0.36 18.09
CA MET A 393 -4.39 0.56 18.91
C MET A 393 -5.24 1.71 18.38
N ASN A 394 -6.55 1.52 18.31
CA ASN A 394 -7.48 2.55 17.86
C ASN A 394 -7.84 3.53 19.00
N SER A 395 -7.90 4.83 18.70
CA SER A 395 -8.21 5.89 19.65
C SER A 395 -9.62 5.82 20.25
N SER A 396 -10.58 5.26 19.54
CA SER A 396 -11.96 5.15 20.07
C SER A 396 -12.08 4.24 21.28
N THR A 397 -11.11 3.35 21.47
CA THR A 397 -11.12 2.34 22.54
C THR A 397 -10.07 2.63 23.61
N TYR A 398 -9.05 3.45 23.34
CA TYR A 398 -7.90 3.66 24.21
C TYR A 398 -7.52 5.14 24.29
N SER A 399 -7.72 5.73 25.46
CA SER A 399 -7.31 7.11 25.70
C SER A 399 -5.82 7.22 26.03
N ASN A 400 -5.21 8.24 25.44
CA ASN A 400 -3.85 8.74 25.61
C ASN A 400 -3.13 8.33 26.89
N GLY A 401 -2.06 7.57 26.80
CA GLY A 401 -1.01 7.52 27.83
C GLY A 401 -1.43 6.98 29.22
N ASN A 402 -2.72 6.80 29.44
CA ASN A 402 -3.25 6.37 30.73
C ASN A 402 -3.22 4.85 30.94
N TYR A 403 -2.81 4.10 29.90
CA TYR A 403 -2.77 2.65 29.97
C TYR A 403 -1.40 2.12 29.62
N THR A 404 -0.99 1.11 30.33
CA THR A 404 0.16 0.28 29.99
C THR A 404 -0.37 -1.04 29.45
N TYR A 405 0.24 -1.52 28.36
CA TYR A 405 -0.05 -2.82 27.79
C TYR A 405 1.12 -3.76 28.02
N ALA A 406 0.80 -5.02 28.36
CA ALA A 406 1.80 -6.05 28.51
C ALA A 406 1.20 -7.41 28.15
N ALA A 407 2.04 -8.32 27.68
CA ALA A 407 1.70 -9.72 27.52
C ALA A 407 2.30 -10.55 28.64
N PHE A 408 1.61 -11.60 29.05
CA PHE A 408 2.15 -12.59 29.96
C PHE A 408 2.57 -13.81 29.15
N ILE A 409 3.87 -13.97 28.97
CA ILE A 409 4.47 -14.96 28.06
C ILE A 409 5.50 -15.77 28.85
N ASN A 410 5.40 -17.11 28.81
CA ASN A 410 6.34 -18.00 29.50
C ASN A 410 6.55 -17.66 30.98
N ASN A 411 5.46 -17.39 31.71
CA ASN A 411 5.47 -16.98 33.11
C ASN A 411 6.19 -15.66 33.43
N ALA A 412 6.38 -14.80 32.43
CA ALA A 412 6.96 -13.47 32.60
C ALA A 412 6.10 -12.40 31.94
N TRP A 413 6.08 -11.22 32.54
CA TRP A 413 5.46 -10.05 31.94
C TRP A 413 6.41 -9.42 30.92
N VAL A 414 5.89 -9.16 29.72
CA VAL A 414 6.60 -8.44 28.65
C VAL A 414 5.82 -7.20 28.33
N LYS A 415 6.39 -6.03 28.64
CA LYS A 415 5.76 -4.73 28.42
C LYS A 415 5.74 -4.37 26.94
N ALA A 416 4.61 -3.86 26.49
CA ALA A 416 4.52 -3.19 25.18
C ALA A 416 4.93 -1.71 25.37
N ASN A 417 6.02 -1.32 24.73
CA ASN A 417 6.54 0.04 24.81
C ASN A 417 5.81 0.93 23.81
N TYR A 418 5.25 2.03 24.32
CA TYR A 418 4.67 3.03 23.43
C TYR A 418 5.75 3.67 22.56
N ILE A 419 5.56 3.66 21.25
CA ILE A 419 6.52 4.20 20.29
C ILE A 419 5.99 5.43 19.53
N GLY A 420 4.70 5.75 19.61
CA GLY A 420 4.16 6.99 19.05
C GLY A 420 2.69 6.91 18.63
N THR A 421 2.19 7.97 17.99
CA THR A 421 0.84 8.07 17.44
C THR A 421 0.89 8.50 15.98
N GLN A 422 -0.04 7.98 15.19
CA GLN A 422 -0.39 8.52 13.89
C GLN A 422 -1.85 8.97 13.93
N SER A 423 -2.11 10.21 13.57
CA SER A 423 -3.48 10.66 13.29
C SER A 423 -3.74 10.40 11.82
N SER A 424 -4.87 9.79 11.50
CA SER A 424 -5.39 9.83 10.14
C SER A 424 -5.56 11.30 9.80
N GLY A 425 -4.76 11.81 8.87
CA GLY A 425 -4.71 13.20 8.50
C GLY A 425 -6.09 13.72 8.11
N GLU A 426 -6.27 15.02 8.23
CA GLU A 426 -7.36 15.70 7.55
C GLU A 426 -7.32 15.29 6.08
N GLN A 427 -8.46 14.88 5.55
CA GLN A 427 -8.66 14.66 4.13
C GLN A 427 -8.19 15.89 3.34
N ASP A 428 -7.02 15.85 2.77
CA ASP A 428 -6.68 16.60 1.58
C ASP A 428 -7.00 15.73 0.36
N GLY A 429 -8.26 15.34 0.24
CA GLY A 429 -8.82 14.84 -1.00
C GLY A 429 -9.64 15.96 -1.63
N PRO A 430 -9.44 16.32 -2.90
CA PRO A 430 -10.32 17.22 -3.62
C PRO A 430 -11.60 16.51 -4.08
N GLY A 431 -12.35 15.96 -3.13
CA GLY A 431 -13.64 15.32 -3.34
C GLY A 431 -14.80 16.07 -2.69
N GLY A 432 -14.63 17.36 -2.42
CA GLY A 432 -15.71 18.24 -1.98
C GLY A 432 -16.52 18.79 -3.14
N GLY A 433 -17.37 17.97 -3.79
CA GLY A 433 -18.40 18.48 -4.69
C GLY A 433 -19.37 19.43 -3.95
N PRO A 434 -19.87 20.52 -4.59
CA PRO A 434 -20.80 21.46 -3.97
C PRO A 434 -22.21 20.84 -3.88
N GLY A 435 -22.40 19.96 -2.90
CA GLY A 435 -23.66 19.27 -2.66
C GLY A 435 -23.84 18.78 -1.23
N GLY A 436 -22.99 19.22 -0.32
CA GLY A 436 -23.04 18.80 1.08
C GLY A 436 -24.39 19.14 1.72
N ARG A 437 -25.12 18.13 2.15
CA ARG A 437 -26.27 18.27 3.05
C ARG A 437 -25.80 18.97 4.33
N PRO A 438 -26.48 20.01 4.81
CA PRO A 438 -26.20 20.62 6.11
C PRO A 438 -26.63 19.65 7.20
N GLY A 439 -25.73 18.97 7.83
CA GLY A 439 -26.00 18.06 8.93
C GLY A 439 -24.92 16.99 9.17
N GLY A 440 -23.82 16.99 8.42
CA GLY A 440 -22.70 16.08 8.65
C GLY A 440 -22.02 16.38 9.97
N PHE A 441 -22.08 15.45 10.92
CA PHE A 441 -21.25 15.43 12.10
C PHE A 441 -19.80 15.35 11.62
N GLY A 442 -18.96 16.31 12.04
CA GLY A 442 -17.56 16.36 11.68
C GLY A 442 -16.88 15.02 11.96
N GLY A 443 -16.37 14.38 10.94
CA GLY A 443 -15.55 13.19 11.04
C GLY A 443 -14.27 13.53 11.78
N GLY A 444 -14.18 13.17 13.05
CA GLY A 444 -12.94 13.24 13.81
C GLY A 444 -12.01 12.19 13.29
N GLY A 445 -10.87 12.59 12.71
CA GLY A 445 -9.82 11.67 12.31
C GLY A 445 -9.47 10.72 13.44
N SER A 446 -9.30 9.44 13.13
CA SER A 446 -8.91 8.44 14.10
C SER A 446 -7.42 8.57 14.41
N THR A 447 -7.06 8.61 15.70
CA THR A 447 -5.65 8.59 16.12
C THR A 447 -5.30 7.16 16.52
N TYR A 448 -4.26 6.61 15.91
CA TYR A 448 -3.72 5.30 16.24
C TYR A 448 -2.52 5.42 17.15
N TYR A 449 -2.43 4.51 18.11
CA TYR A 449 -1.34 4.42 19.08
C TYR A 449 -0.54 3.16 18.79
N PHE A 450 0.77 3.27 18.67
CA PHE A 450 1.65 2.16 18.36
C PHE A 450 2.51 1.80 19.56
N TYR A 451 2.67 0.50 19.75
CA TYR A 451 3.48 -0.08 20.83
C TYR A 451 4.35 -1.20 20.27
N GLU A 452 5.57 -1.28 20.76
CA GLU A 452 6.48 -2.40 20.47
C GLU A 452 6.47 -3.38 21.66
N LEU A 453 6.36 -4.67 21.38
CA LEU A 453 6.39 -5.75 22.35
C LEU A 453 7.52 -6.71 22.01
N GLN A 454 8.44 -6.95 22.95
CA GLN A 454 9.46 -7.99 22.82
C GLN A 454 8.86 -9.36 23.08
N ARG A 455 9.14 -10.34 22.22
CA ARG A 455 8.62 -11.69 22.30
C ARG A 455 9.72 -12.69 22.65
N PRO A 456 9.49 -13.64 23.57
CA PRO A 456 10.33 -14.82 23.72
C PRO A 456 10.16 -15.77 22.52
N SER A 457 11.23 -16.40 22.10
CA SER A 457 11.48 -17.02 20.81
C SER A 457 10.56 -18.16 20.32
N SER A 458 9.45 -18.51 20.96
CA SER A 458 8.71 -19.71 20.54
C SER A 458 7.17 -19.64 20.63
N SER A 459 6.59 -18.53 21.04
CA SER A 459 5.14 -18.43 21.22
C SER A 459 4.50 -17.63 20.10
N THR A 460 3.53 -18.21 19.38
CA THR A 460 2.69 -17.54 18.38
C THR A 460 1.42 -16.96 18.97
N SER A 461 1.10 -17.28 20.22
CA SER A 461 -0.09 -16.80 20.92
C SER A 461 0.27 -16.31 22.32
N PHE A 462 -0.38 -15.24 22.74
CA PHE A 462 -0.25 -14.69 24.08
C PHE A 462 -1.51 -13.92 24.45
N THR A 463 -1.73 -13.74 25.74
CA THR A 463 -2.79 -12.89 26.26
C THR A 463 -2.23 -11.48 26.46
N LEU A 464 -2.91 -10.49 25.90
CA LEU A 464 -2.59 -9.09 26.08
C LEU A 464 -3.41 -8.53 27.24
N TYR A 465 -2.75 -7.83 28.14
CA TYR A 465 -3.36 -7.19 29.31
C TYR A 465 -3.19 -5.68 29.23
N ARG A 466 -4.18 -4.99 29.73
CA ARG A 466 -4.19 -3.55 29.91
C ARG A 466 -4.12 -3.21 31.38
N PHE A 467 -3.23 -2.31 31.73
CA PHE A 467 -3.06 -1.81 33.10
C PHE A 467 -3.52 -0.36 33.18
N SER A 468 -4.35 -0.07 34.18
CA SER A 468 -4.73 1.28 34.58
C SER A 468 -4.43 1.41 36.06
N GLY A 469 -3.27 1.97 36.39
CA GLY A 469 -2.74 1.90 37.76
C GLY A 469 -2.51 0.45 38.19
N SER A 470 -3.07 0.04 39.34
CA SER A 470 -3.01 -1.34 39.85
C SER A 470 -4.06 -2.27 39.24
N ASN A 471 -4.98 -1.77 38.40
CA ASN A 471 -6.03 -2.58 37.82
C ASN A 471 -5.53 -3.26 36.55
N VAL A 472 -5.58 -4.58 36.54
CA VAL A 472 -5.23 -5.40 35.36
C VAL A 472 -6.53 -5.88 34.71
N THR A 473 -6.66 -5.62 33.42
CA THR A 473 -7.79 -6.13 32.63
C THR A 473 -7.23 -6.96 31.49
N GLU A 474 -7.67 -8.20 31.38
CA GLU A 474 -7.41 -9.00 30.18
C GLU A 474 -8.03 -8.32 28.98
N PHE A 475 -7.20 -8.05 27.97
CA PHE A 475 -7.60 -7.24 26.83
C PHE A 475 -7.99 -8.11 25.64
N SER A 476 -7.19 -9.14 25.35
CA SER A 476 -7.45 -10.09 24.28
C SER A 476 -6.65 -11.36 24.49
N THR A 477 -7.30 -12.52 24.31
CA THR A 477 -6.61 -13.79 24.06
C THR A 477 -6.67 -14.04 22.56
N THR A 478 -5.54 -14.00 21.89
CA THR A 478 -5.54 -14.20 20.43
C THR A 478 -4.28 -14.88 19.95
N ASN A 479 -4.47 -15.67 18.89
CA ASN A 479 -3.39 -16.02 17.99
C ASN A 479 -3.16 -14.79 17.11
N TYR A 480 -2.13 -14.02 17.40
CA TYR A 480 -1.76 -12.90 16.55
C TYR A 480 -0.99 -13.44 15.36
N SER A 481 -1.59 -13.43 14.18
CA SER A 481 -0.84 -13.52 12.93
C SER A 481 -0.23 -12.14 12.65
N ALA A 482 1.04 -12.12 12.34
CA ALA A 482 1.70 -10.88 11.98
C ALA A 482 1.06 -10.32 10.71
N LYS A 483 0.57 -9.10 10.79
CA LYS A 483 0.19 -8.27 9.65
C LYS A 483 1.02 -7.02 9.73
N SER A 484 1.55 -6.57 8.62
CA SER A 484 2.37 -5.38 8.63
C SER A 484 2.11 -4.53 7.42
N ASP A 485 1.68 -3.33 7.66
CA ASP A 485 1.97 -2.22 6.80
C ASP A 485 3.31 -1.63 7.22
N ILE A 486 4.39 -2.13 6.62
CA ILE A 486 5.75 -1.69 6.91
C ILE A 486 5.92 -0.23 6.51
N LYS A 487 5.31 0.18 5.40
CA LYS A 487 5.38 1.55 4.91
C LYS A 487 4.66 2.50 5.86
N ALA A 488 3.40 2.23 6.20
CA ALA A 488 2.67 3.08 7.14
C ALA A 488 3.35 3.11 8.52
N PHE A 489 3.99 2.02 8.92
CA PHE A 489 4.74 1.96 10.15
C PHE A 489 6.03 2.80 10.07
N ASN A 490 6.77 2.72 8.97
CA ASN A 490 7.95 3.54 8.72
C ASN A 490 7.58 5.01 8.54
N ASP A 491 6.52 5.34 7.80
CA ASP A 491 6.03 6.71 7.64
C ASP A 491 5.60 7.34 8.98
N ALA A 492 5.08 6.53 9.91
CA ALA A 492 4.73 6.98 11.25
C ALA A 492 5.94 7.05 12.21
N TYR A 493 6.96 6.21 11.97
CA TYR A 493 8.10 6.02 12.88
C TYR A 493 9.38 5.77 12.10
N ASP A 494 10.15 6.81 11.85
CA ASP A 494 11.48 6.80 11.20
C ASP A 494 12.52 5.92 11.91
N THR A 495 12.17 5.31 13.03
CA THR A 495 13.10 4.64 13.93
C THR A 495 12.91 3.13 14.05
N VAL A 496 11.90 2.55 13.39
CA VAL A 496 11.70 1.12 13.46
C VAL A 496 12.61 0.41 12.48
N GLN A 497 13.71 -0.13 12.98
CA GLN A 497 14.60 -0.96 12.19
C GLN A 497 13.94 -2.33 11.94
N ILE A 498 13.52 -2.57 10.72
CA ILE A 498 13.01 -3.85 10.25
C ILE A 498 14.13 -4.48 9.42
N SER A 499 14.71 -5.56 9.93
CA SER A 499 15.67 -6.34 9.14
C SER A 499 14.91 -7.25 8.18
N VAL A 500 15.02 -6.99 6.88
CA VAL A 500 14.35 -7.80 5.84
C VAL A 500 14.82 -9.25 5.88
N SER A 501 16.10 -9.52 6.21
CA SER A 501 16.65 -10.89 6.30
C SER A 501 16.00 -11.74 7.38
N ASN A 502 15.27 -11.13 8.27
CA ASN A 502 14.62 -11.75 9.41
C ASN A 502 13.11 -11.53 9.45
N MET A 503 12.54 -10.82 8.51
CA MET A 503 11.13 -10.53 8.49
C MET A 503 10.35 -11.80 8.12
N GLN A 504 9.56 -12.32 9.04
CA GLN A 504 8.53 -13.29 8.72
C GLN A 504 7.22 -12.52 8.56
N ILE A 505 6.82 -12.34 7.32
CA ILE A 505 5.53 -11.77 6.99
C ILE A 505 4.53 -12.91 6.96
N SER A 506 3.77 -13.10 8.03
CA SER A 506 2.60 -13.97 7.97
C SER A 506 1.39 -13.13 7.59
N PHE A 507 0.89 -13.39 6.41
CA PHE A 507 -0.35 -12.78 5.93
C PHE A 507 -1.51 -13.35 6.75
N GLY A 508 -2.14 -12.52 7.56
CA GLY A 508 -3.38 -12.90 8.23
C GLY A 508 -4.48 -13.22 7.22
N SER A 509 -5.49 -13.93 7.68
CA SER A 509 -6.69 -14.11 6.88
C SER A 509 -7.25 -12.75 6.51
N TRP A 510 -7.50 -12.55 5.22
CA TRP A 510 -8.25 -11.43 4.69
C TRP A 510 -9.59 -11.34 5.43
N SER A 511 -9.81 -10.29 6.20
CA SER A 511 -11.14 -9.99 6.72
C SER A 511 -11.83 -9.14 5.66
N ASN A 512 -12.96 -9.62 5.15
CA ASN A 512 -13.81 -8.82 4.31
C ASN A 512 -14.04 -7.46 4.98
N TYR A 513 -13.91 -6.41 4.21
CA TYR A 513 -14.31 -5.07 4.60
C TYR A 513 -15.77 -5.15 5.08
N SER A 514 -16.05 -4.76 6.30
CA SER A 514 -17.42 -4.54 6.73
C SER A 514 -17.72 -3.06 6.48
N SER A 515 -18.59 -2.81 5.52
CA SER A 515 -19.10 -1.51 5.15
C SER A 515 -19.33 -0.60 6.35
N GLY A 516 -18.80 0.60 6.35
CA GLY A 516 -19.25 1.67 7.21
C GLY A 516 -18.23 2.60 7.83
N ASN A 517 -16.95 2.47 7.61
CA ASN A 517 -15.97 3.47 8.04
C ASN A 517 -14.74 3.48 7.12
N ASN A 518 -14.86 4.10 5.98
CA ASN A 518 -13.76 4.61 5.18
C ASN A 518 -13.08 5.77 5.91
N ASN A 519 -12.48 5.52 7.05
CA ASN A 519 -11.59 6.45 7.72
C ASN A 519 -10.18 5.88 7.70
N GLY A 520 -9.80 5.25 6.60
CA GLY A 520 -8.44 4.85 6.35
C GLY A 520 -7.55 6.06 6.18
N ALA A 521 -6.41 6.11 6.85
CA ALA A 521 -5.32 6.91 6.35
C ALA A 521 -5.07 6.49 4.89
N ASP A 522 -4.91 7.46 4.04
CA ASP A 522 -4.80 7.36 2.59
C ASP A 522 -3.44 6.76 2.19
N VAL A 523 -3.21 5.52 2.59
CA VAL A 523 -2.06 4.75 2.12
C VAL A 523 -2.54 3.89 1.00
N SER A 524 -2.16 4.24 -0.23
CA SER A 524 -2.43 3.46 -1.42
C SER A 524 -1.91 2.03 -1.24
N ALA A 525 -2.76 1.04 -1.43
CA ALA A 525 -2.42 -0.37 -1.41
C ALA A 525 -3.22 -1.11 -2.48
N LYS A 526 -3.13 -0.57 -3.69
CA LYS A 526 -3.88 -1.00 -4.87
C LYS A 526 -3.17 -2.16 -5.58
N GLY A 527 -3.92 -2.96 -6.32
CA GLY A 527 -3.33 -4.01 -7.13
C GLY A 527 -2.53 -3.46 -8.31
N ILE A 528 -3.21 -2.73 -9.20
CA ILE A 528 -2.59 -2.01 -10.31
C ILE A 528 -3.06 -0.57 -10.26
N LYS A 529 -2.11 0.36 -10.16
CA LYS A 529 -2.36 1.80 -10.13
C LYS A 529 -1.61 2.48 -11.28
N ALA A 530 -2.26 3.44 -11.92
CA ALA A 530 -1.60 4.37 -12.83
C ALA A 530 -2.13 5.78 -12.61
N GLU A 531 -1.25 6.77 -12.77
CA GLU A 531 -1.66 8.18 -12.64
C GLU A 531 -2.31 8.73 -13.92
N ASN A 532 -2.43 7.93 -15.00
CA ASN A 532 -3.06 8.36 -16.24
C ASN A 532 -3.97 7.30 -16.85
N GLU A 533 -3.45 6.20 -17.38
CA GLU A 533 -4.28 5.14 -17.99
C GLU A 533 -3.76 3.74 -17.67
N ILE A 534 -4.70 2.79 -17.60
CA ILE A 534 -4.41 1.35 -17.45
C ILE A 534 -4.93 0.62 -18.68
N TYR A 535 -4.05 -0.19 -19.32
CA TYR A 535 -4.38 -1.04 -20.46
C TYR A 535 -4.16 -2.51 -20.11
N ILE A 536 -5.20 -3.33 -20.15
CA ILE A 536 -5.10 -4.79 -19.98
C ILE A 536 -5.61 -5.46 -21.24
N LYS A 537 -4.69 -6.09 -22.00
CA LYS A 537 -5.00 -6.72 -23.27
C LYS A 537 -4.89 -8.24 -23.22
N ALA A 538 -4.19 -8.79 -22.22
CA ALA A 538 -3.93 -10.21 -22.08
C ALA A 538 -3.54 -10.58 -20.65
N GLY A 539 -3.28 -11.87 -20.40
CA GLY A 539 -2.72 -12.39 -19.16
C GLY A 539 -3.73 -13.08 -18.25
N THR A 540 -3.21 -13.86 -17.32
CA THR A 540 -3.95 -14.40 -16.17
C THR A 540 -3.56 -13.58 -14.95
N ILE A 541 -4.52 -12.86 -14.38
CA ILE A 541 -4.28 -11.85 -13.33
C ILE A 541 -5.15 -12.18 -12.13
N ASP A 542 -4.53 -12.53 -11.00
CA ASP A 542 -5.18 -12.74 -9.70
C ASP A 542 -4.71 -11.64 -8.74
N ILE A 543 -5.61 -10.76 -8.36
CA ILE A 543 -5.34 -9.64 -7.47
C ILE A 543 -6.16 -9.77 -6.20
N LYS A 544 -5.49 -9.60 -5.07
CA LYS A 544 -6.10 -9.42 -3.74
C LYS A 544 -5.59 -8.11 -3.16
N ALA A 545 -6.35 -7.06 -3.35
CA ALA A 545 -5.98 -5.73 -2.91
C ALA A 545 -6.64 -5.38 -1.58
N TYR A 546 -5.92 -4.65 -0.75
CA TYR A 546 -6.48 -4.05 0.46
C TYR A 546 -7.32 -2.80 0.15
N ASP A 547 -7.01 -2.14 -0.92
CA ASP A 547 -7.68 -0.98 -1.51
C ASP A 547 -8.32 -1.44 -2.83
N ASP A 548 -8.29 -0.66 -3.89
CA ASP A 548 -8.80 -1.07 -5.21
C ASP A 548 -7.95 -2.15 -5.86
N ALA A 549 -8.58 -3.08 -6.58
CA ALA A 549 -7.77 -4.03 -7.33
C ALA A 549 -7.14 -3.39 -8.58
N ILE A 550 -7.85 -2.48 -9.26
CA ILE A 550 -7.35 -1.74 -10.42
C ILE A 550 -7.85 -0.30 -10.32
N HIS A 551 -6.95 0.71 -10.34
CA HIS A 551 -7.34 2.11 -10.27
C HIS A 551 -6.51 3.01 -11.20
N ALA A 552 -7.16 3.74 -12.08
CA ALA A 552 -6.55 4.81 -12.87
C ALA A 552 -6.99 6.19 -12.36
N ASN A 553 -6.02 6.94 -11.84
CA ASN A 553 -6.23 8.27 -11.28
C ASN A 553 -6.33 9.36 -12.36
N ASN A 554 -7.06 10.45 -12.06
CA ASN A 554 -6.96 11.71 -12.78
C ASN A 554 -6.74 12.92 -11.86
N ASP A 555 -6.44 12.67 -10.62
CA ASP A 555 -6.12 13.70 -9.65
C ASP A 555 -4.75 14.35 -9.92
N GLY A 556 -4.63 15.63 -9.60
CA GLY A 556 -3.36 16.32 -9.72
C GLY A 556 -2.97 16.72 -11.14
N SER A 557 -1.67 16.71 -11.40
CA SER A 557 -1.05 17.05 -12.70
C SER A 557 0.18 16.19 -12.92
N LEU A 558 0.36 15.71 -14.12
CA LEU A 558 1.59 15.07 -14.56
C LEU A 558 2.75 16.08 -14.52
N GLU A 559 4.01 15.62 -14.51
CA GLU A 559 5.19 16.51 -14.42
C GLU A 559 5.25 17.54 -15.54
N ASN A 560 4.76 17.20 -16.72
CA ASN A 560 4.63 18.13 -17.86
C ASN A 560 3.52 19.17 -17.69
N GLY A 561 2.77 19.14 -16.57
CA GLY A 561 1.66 20.03 -16.25
C GLY A 561 0.33 19.70 -16.94
N SER A 562 0.24 18.61 -17.70
CA SER A 562 -1.04 18.13 -18.25
C SER A 562 -1.86 17.42 -17.18
N LYS A 563 -3.18 17.41 -17.36
CA LYS A 563 -4.08 16.66 -16.51
C LYS A 563 -4.10 15.18 -16.95
N PRO A 564 -3.99 14.22 -16.03
CA PRO A 564 -4.15 12.80 -16.35
C PRO A 564 -5.57 12.48 -16.82
N LEU A 565 -5.73 11.36 -17.51
CA LEU A 565 -7.01 10.95 -18.09
C LEU A 565 -7.89 10.16 -17.12
N GLY A 566 -7.30 9.27 -16.31
CA GLY A 566 -8.03 8.41 -15.39
C GLY A 566 -8.85 7.32 -16.08
N ASN A 567 -8.31 6.70 -17.13
CA ASN A 567 -9.01 5.68 -17.90
C ASN A 567 -8.53 4.27 -17.61
N VAL A 568 -9.44 3.32 -17.50
CA VAL A 568 -9.14 1.88 -17.49
C VAL A 568 -9.72 1.25 -18.76
N LYS A 569 -8.89 0.53 -19.54
CA LYS A 569 -9.29 -0.14 -20.77
C LYS A 569 -8.90 -1.61 -20.73
N ILE A 570 -9.89 -2.49 -20.76
CA ILE A 570 -9.71 -3.94 -20.74
C ILE A 570 -10.25 -4.52 -22.03
N SER A 571 -9.36 -5.12 -22.83
CA SER A 571 -9.73 -5.75 -24.12
C SER A 571 -9.47 -7.26 -24.15
N GLY A 572 -8.88 -7.83 -23.08
CA GLY A 572 -8.59 -9.26 -23.00
C GLY A 572 -8.07 -9.66 -21.63
N GLY A 573 -7.63 -10.92 -21.55
CA GLY A 573 -7.13 -11.51 -20.31
C GLY A 573 -8.20 -12.21 -19.48
N SER A 574 -7.73 -12.89 -18.42
CA SER A 574 -8.56 -13.53 -17.40
C SER A 574 -8.21 -12.92 -16.05
N LEU A 575 -9.11 -12.11 -15.52
CA LEU A 575 -8.94 -11.34 -14.31
C LEU A 575 -9.78 -11.92 -13.19
N LYS A 576 -9.14 -12.13 -12.05
CA LYS A 576 -9.75 -12.53 -10.81
C LYS A 576 -9.42 -11.50 -9.76
N LEU A 577 -10.41 -10.73 -9.31
CA LEU A 577 -10.22 -9.55 -8.48
C LEU A 577 -10.93 -9.71 -7.16
N ASN A 578 -10.20 -9.42 -6.08
CA ASN A 578 -10.72 -9.26 -4.74
C ASN A 578 -10.15 -7.95 -4.18
N ALA A 579 -11.01 -7.04 -3.79
CA ALA A 579 -10.66 -5.73 -3.25
C ALA A 579 -11.40 -5.48 -1.94
N SER A 580 -10.82 -4.64 -1.08
CA SER A 580 -11.57 -4.15 0.10
C SER A 580 -12.31 -2.86 -0.21
N ASP A 581 -11.88 -2.15 -1.25
CA ASP A 581 -12.57 -1.03 -1.86
C ASP A 581 -13.06 -1.47 -3.24
N ASP A 582 -12.69 -0.82 -4.33
CA ASP A 582 -13.28 -1.10 -5.62
C ASP A 582 -12.59 -2.23 -6.39
N GLY A 583 -13.40 -3.02 -7.09
CA GLY A 583 -12.88 -4.03 -8.01
C GLY A 583 -12.11 -3.40 -9.16
N ILE A 584 -12.71 -2.43 -9.84
CA ILE A 584 -12.10 -1.62 -10.90
C ILE A 584 -12.62 -0.20 -10.80
N HIS A 585 -11.73 0.76 -10.56
CA HIS A 585 -12.03 2.18 -10.48
C HIS A 585 -11.34 2.96 -11.61
N ALA A 586 -12.09 3.74 -12.35
CA ALA A 586 -11.59 4.68 -13.32
C ALA A 586 -12.14 6.08 -12.99
N ASP A 587 -11.29 7.02 -12.60
CA ASP A 587 -11.75 8.39 -12.30
C ASP A 587 -12.49 9.05 -13.47
N TYR A 588 -12.33 8.53 -14.70
CA TYR A 588 -13.07 9.03 -15.84
C TYR A 588 -13.75 7.92 -16.63
N THR A 589 -13.03 7.14 -17.47
CA THR A 589 -13.67 6.17 -18.34
C THR A 589 -13.21 4.75 -18.04
N LEU A 590 -14.16 3.87 -17.70
CA LEU A 590 -13.97 2.44 -17.71
C LEU A 590 -14.51 1.85 -19.02
N GLU A 591 -13.64 1.25 -19.82
CA GLU A 591 -14.01 0.54 -21.04
C GLU A 591 -13.65 -0.94 -20.97
N ILE A 592 -14.63 -1.81 -21.13
CA ILE A 592 -14.45 -3.26 -21.21
C ILE A 592 -14.91 -3.70 -22.60
N SER A 593 -13.96 -4.15 -23.43
CA SER A 593 -14.24 -4.61 -24.81
C SER A 593 -13.96 -6.11 -25.00
N GLY A 594 -13.41 -6.80 -24.00
CA GLY A 594 -13.11 -8.22 -24.05
C GLY A 594 -12.56 -8.75 -22.72
N GLY A 595 -12.21 -10.03 -22.69
CA GLY A 595 -11.70 -10.72 -21.53
C GLY A 595 -12.77 -11.41 -20.68
N LEU A 596 -12.29 -12.16 -19.69
CA LEU A 596 -13.09 -12.76 -18.61
C LEU A 596 -12.72 -12.04 -17.30
N ILE A 597 -13.65 -11.30 -16.77
CA ILE A 597 -13.45 -10.50 -15.56
C ILE A 597 -14.34 -11.04 -14.46
N ASN A 598 -13.75 -11.41 -13.34
CA ASN A 598 -14.46 -11.89 -12.16
C ASN A 598 -14.06 -11.07 -10.93
N VAL A 599 -14.91 -10.11 -10.56
CA VAL A 599 -14.82 -9.41 -9.28
C VAL A 599 -15.53 -10.28 -8.25
N GLU A 600 -14.73 -11.09 -7.52
CA GLU A 600 -15.27 -12.05 -6.54
C GLU A 600 -15.79 -11.38 -5.27
N SER A 601 -15.19 -10.25 -4.91
CA SER A 601 -15.59 -9.42 -3.77
C SER A 601 -14.97 -8.03 -3.90
N ALA A 602 -15.77 -6.99 -3.71
CA ALA A 602 -15.37 -5.60 -3.63
C ALA A 602 -16.36 -4.82 -2.76
N TYR A 603 -16.03 -3.60 -2.40
CA TYR A 603 -16.99 -2.63 -1.86
C TYR A 603 -17.90 -2.18 -3.00
N GLU A 604 -17.37 -1.48 -4.00
CA GLU A 604 -17.99 -1.30 -5.30
C GLU A 604 -17.33 -2.21 -6.35
N GLY A 605 -18.14 -2.71 -7.27
CA GLY A 605 -17.63 -3.66 -8.25
C GLY A 605 -16.86 -3.02 -9.39
N LEU A 606 -17.53 -2.14 -10.12
CA LEU A 606 -17.01 -1.33 -11.22
C LEU A 606 -17.40 0.10 -10.98
N GLU A 607 -16.44 0.99 -10.83
CA GLU A 607 -16.69 2.43 -10.67
C GLU A 607 -16.10 3.25 -11.81
N GLY A 608 -16.77 4.35 -12.18
CA GLY A 608 -16.25 5.34 -13.13
C GLY A 608 -17.25 6.43 -13.45
N ASN A 609 -16.78 7.54 -14.05
CA ASN A 609 -17.69 8.57 -14.53
C ASN A 609 -18.44 8.12 -15.81
N LEU A 610 -17.74 7.46 -16.72
CA LEU A 610 -18.30 6.83 -17.93
C LEU A 610 -17.94 5.35 -17.95
N ILE A 611 -18.93 4.45 -17.94
CA ILE A 611 -18.71 3.01 -18.00
C ILE A 611 -19.24 2.46 -19.33
N ASN A 612 -18.37 1.88 -20.14
CA ASN A 612 -18.68 1.32 -21.45
C ASN A 612 -18.38 -0.17 -21.50
N ILE A 613 -19.40 -1.02 -21.56
CA ILE A 613 -19.26 -2.45 -21.74
C ILE A 613 -19.54 -2.76 -23.19
N ASN A 614 -18.48 -3.06 -23.97
CA ASN A 614 -18.54 -3.32 -25.41
C ASN A 614 -18.42 -4.79 -25.75
N GLY A 615 -17.95 -5.63 -24.82
CA GLY A 615 -17.71 -7.06 -25.03
C GLY A 615 -17.16 -7.75 -23.80
N GLY A 616 -16.76 -9.02 -23.96
CA GLY A 616 -16.23 -9.85 -22.87
C GLY A 616 -17.30 -10.45 -21.95
N GLU A 617 -16.84 -11.14 -20.92
CA GLU A 617 -17.69 -11.71 -19.87
C GLU A 617 -17.25 -11.11 -18.53
N THR A 618 -18.17 -10.43 -17.86
CA THR A 618 -17.90 -9.74 -16.59
C THR A 618 -18.88 -10.22 -15.53
N TYR A 619 -18.33 -10.74 -14.44
CA TYR A 619 -19.05 -11.19 -13.25
C TYR A 619 -18.64 -10.31 -12.08
N VAL A 620 -19.63 -9.75 -11.39
CA VAL A 620 -19.40 -8.80 -10.28
C VAL A 620 -20.17 -9.23 -9.05
N TYR A 621 -19.46 -9.25 -7.92
CA TYR A 621 -20.09 -9.28 -6.61
C TYR A 621 -19.53 -8.15 -5.74
N ALA A 622 -20.41 -7.25 -5.30
CA ALA A 622 -20.08 -6.13 -4.43
C ALA A 622 -20.90 -6.14 -3.15
N THR A 623 -20.40 -5.43 -2.13
CA THR A 623 -21.10 -5.29 -0.84
C THR A 623 -21.86 -3.98 -0.74
N ASP A 624 -21.54 -3.02 -1.60
CA ASP A 624 -22.27 -1.79 -1.87
C ASP A 624 -22.75 -1.84 -3.34
N ASP A 625 -22.33 -0.95 -4.21
CA ASP A 625 -22.83 -0.95 -5.59
C ASP A 625 -22.08 -1.90 -6.52
N GLY A 626 -22.82 -2.61 -7.36
CA GLY A 626 -22.21 -3.55 -8.31
C GLY A 626 -21.54 -2.85 -9.48
N VAL A 627 -22.19 -1.87 -10.07
CA VAL A 627 -21.66 -0.99 -11.12
C VAL A 627 -22.14 0.42 -10.83
N ASN A 628 -21.21 1.33 -10.53
CA ASN A 628 -21.51 2.68 -10.12
C ASN A 628 -20.95 3.73 -11.10
N ALA A 629 -21.83 4.53 -11.73
CA ALA A 629 -21.41 5.68 -12.52
C ALA A 629 -21.51 6.97 -11.72
N THR A 630 -20.38 7.47 -11.25
CA THR A 630 -20.26 8.61 -10.34
C THR A 630 -20.13 9.95 -11.05
N LYS A 631 -20.38 11.03 -10.32
CA LYS A 631 -20.20 12.39 -10.84
C LYS A 631 -18.75 12.73 -11.01
N GLY A 632 -18.34 13.12 -12.21
CA GLY A 632 -16.98 13.47 -12.57
C GLY A 632 -16.91 14.64 -13.54
N ASN A 633 -15.99 14.56 -14.50
CA ASN A 633 -15.77 15.62 -15.49
C ASN A 633 -16.87 15.72 -16.57
N SER A 634 -17.72 14.70 -16.69
CA SER A 634 -18.86 14.65 -17.60
C SER A 634 -20.12 14.18 -16.88
N SER A 635 -21.27 14.18 -17.57
CA SER A 635 -22.49 13.58 -17.04
C SER A 635 -22.28 12.07 -16.94
N PRO A 636 -22.54 11.46 -15.77
CA PRO A 636 -22.37 10.03 -15.58
C PRO A 636 -23.19 9.21 -16.55
N ALA A 637 -22.63 8.11 -17.03
CA ALA A 637 -23.37 7.22 -17.92
C ALA A 637 -22.82 5.79 -17.90
N ILE A 638 -23.72 4.82 -17.92
CA ILE A 638 -23.40 3.42 -18.16
C ILE A 638 -23.96 3.04 -19.54
N THR A 639 -23.11 2.54 -20.42
CA THR A 639 -23.49 2.10 -21.76
C THR A 639 -23.06 0.66 -21.98
N VAL A 640 -24.01 -0.23 -22.29
CA VAL A 640 -23.75 -1.62 -22.65
C VAL A 640 -24.06 -1.81 -24.12
N ASN A 641 -23.02 -2.03 -24.93
CA ASN A 641 -23.12 -2.26 -26.38
C ASN A 641 -23.05 -3.74 -26.75
N GLY A 642 -22.47 -4.57 -25.86
CA GLY A 642 -22.28 -6.00 -26.11
C GLY A 642 -21.73 -6.71 -24.87
N GLY A 643 -21.36 -7.98 -25.04
CA GLY A 643 -20.80 -8.80 -23.96
C GLY A 643 -21.85 -9.37 -22.99
N TYR A 644 -21.36 -9.93 -21.91
CA TYR A 644 -22.15 -10.53 -20.84
C TYR A 644 -21.74 -9.88 -19.50
N LEU A 645 -22.69 -9.24 -18.84
CA LEU A 645 -22.50 -8.59 -17.55
C LEU A 645 -23.46 -9.20 -16.52
N ASP A 646 -22.92 -9.88 -15.53
CA ASP A 646 -23.68 -10.52 -14.45
C ASP A 646 -23.29 -9.87 -13.12
N VAL A 647 -24.21 -9.11 -12.53
CA VAL A 647 -23.96 -8.31 -11.33
C VAL A 647 -24.79 -8.81 -10.17
N ALA A 648 -24.19 -8.95 -9.02
CA ALA A 648 -24.86 -9.28 -7.78
C ALA A 648 -24.32 -8.43 -6.64
N VAL A 649 -25.22 -7.94 -5.78
CA VAL A 649 -24.85 -7.15 -4.60
C VAL A 649 -25.41 -7.75 -3.32
N SER A 650 -24.98 -7.23 -2.18
CA SER A 650 -25.62 -7.49 -0.89
C SER A 650 -27.10 -7.10 -0.96
N THR A 651 -27.94 -7.78 -0.19
CA THR A 651 -29.38 -7.44 -0.09
C THR A 651 -29.71 -6.62 1.15
N SER A 652 -28.70 -6.16 1.87
CA SER A 652 -28.83 -5.39 3.09
C SER A 652 -28.00 -4.09 2.97
N GLY A 653 -28.61 -2.96 3.26
CA GLY A 653 -28.01 -1.65 3.15
C GLY A 653 -28.65 -0.81 2.03
N ASP A 654 -28.01 0.31 1.73
CA ASP A 654 -28.30 1.15 0.56
C ASP A 654 -27.38 0.67 -0.55
N THR A 655 -27.74 -0.44 -1.19
CA THR A 655 -26.88 -1.14 -2.16
C THR A 655 -27.62 -1.30 -3.46
N ASP A 656 -27.00 -0.91 -4.57
CA ASP A 656 -27.60 -0.99 -5.89
C ASP A 656 -26.84 -1.95 -6.81
N GLY A 657 -27.56 -2.81 -7.52
CA GLY A 657 -26.93 -3.70 -8.48
C GLY A 657 -26.22 -2.91 -9.57
N ILE A 658 -26.90 -1.95 -10.13
CA ILE A 658 -26.37 -0.95 -11.04
C ILE A 658 -26.90 0.40 -10.54
N ASP A 659 -26.00 1.30 -10.13
CA ASP A 659 -26.28 2.72 -9.87
C ASP A 659 -25.70 3.60 -10.98
N SER A 660 -26.47 4.56 -11.41
CA SER A 660 -25.97 5.62 -12.28
C SER A 660 -26.48 6.97 -11.82
N ASN A 661 -25.59 7.79 -11.32
CA ASN A 661 -25.88 9.20 -11.08
C ASN A 661 -26.20 9.96 -12.39
N GLY A 662 -26.49 9.25 -13.45
CA GLY A 662 -26.81 9.74 -14.78
C GLY A 662 -27.70 8.78 -15.55
N THR A 663 -27.26 8.30 -16.73
CA THR A 663 -28.10 7.50 -17.62
C THR A 663 -27.58 6.05 -17.72
N PHE A 664 -28.53 5.12 -17.90
CA PHE A 664 -28.23 3.75 -18.30
C PHE A 664 -28.76 3.50 -19.73
N THR A 665 -27.89 3.07 -20.64
CA THR A 665 -28.25 2.73 -22.03
C THR A 665 -27.75 1.33 -22.37
N GLN A 666 -28.65 0.45 -22.82
CA GLN A 666 -28.27 -0.86 -23.37
C GLN A 666 -28.63 -0.93 -24.84
N ASN A 667 -27.64 -1.12 -25.69
CA ASN A 667 -27.75 -1.24 -27.12
C ASN A 667 -27.63 -2.69 -27.61
N GLY A 668 -27.09 -3.59 -26.76
CA GLY A 668 -26.88 -5.01 -27.08
C GLY A 668 -26.37 -5.77 -25.87
N GLY A 669 -25.92 -7.00 -26.07
CA GLY A 669 -25.39 -7.86 -25.02
C GLY A 669 -26.41 -8.38 -24.02
N VAL A 670 -25.92 -8.96 -22.95
CA VAL A 670 -26.72 -9.52 -21.86
C VAL A 670 -26.33 -8.89 -20.55
N VAL A 671 -27.31 -8.31 -19.85
CA VAL A 671 -27.15 -7.78 -18.51
C VAL A 671 -28.07 -8.55 -17.57
N ILE A 672 -27.50 -9.18 -16.56
CA ILE A 672 -28.24 -9.82 -15.48
C ILE A 672 -27.85 -9.11 -14.20
N VAL A 673 -28.80 -8.43 -13.58
CA VAL A 673 -28.54 -7.67 -12.35
C VAL A 673 -29.42 -8.20 -11.22
N LYS A 674 -28.82 -8.35 -10.04
CA LYS A 674 -29.40 -8.95 -8.85
C LYS A 674 -29.16 -8.00 -7.68
N GLY A 675 -30.24 -7.54 -7.08
CA GLY A 675 -30.16 -6.56 -5.99
C GLY A 675 -31.46 -6.46 -5.22
N PRO A 676 -31.56 -5.44 -4.36
CA PRO A 676 -32.75 -5.18 -3.57
C PRO A 676 -33.95 -4.70 -4.39
N GLY A 677 -35.04 -4.39 -3.73
CA GLY A 677 -36.27 -3.91 -4.35
C GLY A 677 -37.17 -5.04 -4.89
N SER A 678 -38.21 -4.68 -5.63
CA SER A 678 -39.23 -5.64 -6.14
C SER A 678 -39.53 -5.43 -7.62
N ALA A 679 -39.48 -6.52 -8.41
CA ALA A 679 -39.79 -6.53 -9.84
C ALA A 679 -41.25 -6.14 -10.17
N SER A 680 -42.17 -6.18 -9.21
CA SER A 680 -43.59 -5.89 -9.38
C SER A 680 -44.03 -4.47 -9.01
N GLY A 681 -43.13 -3.62 -8.54
CA GLY A 681 -43.45 -2.26 -8.08
C GLY A 681 -42.38 -1.24 -8.45
N ASN A 682 -42.68 0.04 -8.28
CA ASN A 682 -41.63 1.07 -8.30
C ASN A 682 -40.86 0.99 -6.98
N THR A 683 -39.54 0.88 -7.07
CA THR A 683 -38.64 0.87 -5.94
C THR A 683 -38.10 2.28 -5.75
N PHE A 684 -38.08 2.75 -4.52
CA PHE A 684 -37.42 3.99 -4.12
C PHE A 684 -36.35 3.65 -3.10
N GLY A 685 -35.15 4.16 -3.26
CA GLY A 685 -33.97 3.77 -2.50
C GLY A 685 -33.34 2.54 -3.13
N ALA A 686 -32.64 1.72 -2.36
CA ALA A 686 -31.87 0.58 -2.88
C ALA A 686 -32.62 -0.33 -3.87
N ALA A 687 -32.08 -0.55 -5.05
CA ALA A 687 -32.68 -1.28 -6.16
C ALA A 687 -31.68 -2.20 -6.86
N ALA A 688 -32.15 -3.15 -7.65
CA ALA A 688 -31.26 -3.87 -8.56
C ALA A 688 -30.77 -2.97 -9.70
N LEU A 689 -31.59 -2.00 -10.14
CA LEU A 689 -31.20 -0.98 -11.11
C LEU A 689 -31.74 0.38 -10.66
N ASP A 690 -30.84 1.27 -10.24
CA ASP A 690 -31.10 2.66 -9.94
C ASP A 690 -30.46 3.62 -10.95
N THR A 691 -31.08 4.74 -11.23
CA THR A 691 -30.54 5.76 -12.13
C THR A 691 -31.14 7.14 -11.84
N ASP A 692 -30.33 8.18 -11.77
CA ASP A 692 -30.81 9.57 -11.73
C ASP A 692 -31.45 9.98 -13.07
N GLY A 693 -30.93 9.49 -14.18
CA GLY A 693 -31.33 9.80 -15.54
C GLY A 693 -32.27 8.78 -16.20
N ALA A 694 -32.28 8.75 -17.52
CA ALA A 694 -33.13 7.87 -18.30
C ALA A 694 -32.53 6.48 -18.45
N VAL A 695 -33.37 5.46 -18.35
CA VAL A 695 -33.06 4.09 -18.77
C VAL A 695 -33.52 3.88 -20.21
N LYS A 696 -32.61 3.53 -21.12
CA LYS A 696 -32.89 3.30 -22.54
C LYS A 696 -32.42 1.92 -22.98
N LEU A 697 -33.30 1.11 -23.52
CA LEU A 697 -32.97 -0.23 -24.05
C LEU A 697 -33.32 -0.28 -25.53
N THR A 698 -32.31 -0.48 -26.39
CA THR A 698 -32.48 -0.51 -27.84
C THR A 698 -32.16 -1.89 -28.42
N GLY A 699 -31.52 -2.79 -27.67
CA GLY A 699 -31.20 -4.18 -28.07
C GLY A 699 -30.72 -5.02 -26.90
N GLY A 700 -30.49 -6.29 -27.12
CA GLY A 700 -29.99 -7.27 -26.15
C GLY A 700 -31.02 -7.78 -25.15
N THR A 701 -30.53 -8.22 -24.00
CA THR A 701 -31.35 -8.75 -22.90
C THR A 701 -30.95 -8.12 -21.59
N LEU A 702 -31.91 -7.49 -20.87
CA LEU A 702 -31.77 -7.05 -19.49
C LEU A 702 -32.66 -7.94 -18.62
N ALA A 703 -32.08 -8.64 -17.66
CA ALA A 703 -32.77 -9.39 -16.63
C ALA A 703 -32.51 -8.81 -15.26
N VAL A 704 -33.55 -8.37 -14.57
CA VAL A 704 -33.49 -7.74 -13.26
C VAL A 704 -34.13 -8.64 -12.21
N PHE A 705 -33.34 -9.10 -11.28
CA PHE A 705 -33.77 -9.83 -10.10
C PHE A 705 -33.77 -8.86 -8.91
N GLY A 706 -34.93 -8.25 -8.66
CA GLY A 706 -35.13 -7.16 -7.70
C GLY A 706 -35.94 -6.02 -8.29
N GLY A 707 -35.71 -4.81 -7.77
CA GLY A 707 -36.42 -3.61 -8.21
C GLY A 707 -35.71 -2.83 -9.30
N MET A 708 -36.50 -1.97 -9.96
CA MET A 708 -36.01 -0.88 -10.81
C MET A 708 -36.65 0.43 -10.38
N GLU A 709 -35.85 1.48 -10.29
CA GLU A 709 -36.40 2.80 -9.95
C GLU A 709 -37.18 3.38 -11.12
N LYS A 710 -36.66 3.28 -12.34
CA LYS A 710 -37.28 3.88 -13.53
C LYS A 710 -37.71 2.86 -14.57
N THR A 711 -38.84 3.17 -15.21
CA THR A 711 -39.32 2.38 -16.34
C THR A 711 -38.51 2.69 -17.60
N PRO A 712 -37.94 1.68 -18.29
CA PRO A 712 -37.15 1.91 -19.50
C PRO A 712 -37.96 2.46 -20.66
N THR A 713 -37.36 3.32 -21.47
CA THR A 713 -37.80 3.62 -22.83
C THR A 713 -37.27 2.52 -23.73
N THR A 714 -38.17 1.72 -24.30
CA THR A 714 -37.77 0.53 -25.07
C THR A 714 -38.85 0.06 -26.04
N SER A 715 -38.44 -0.66 -27.10
CA SER A 715 -39.25 -1.49 -27.97
C SER A 715 -39.09 -2.99 -27.68
N LEU A 716 -38.23 -3.37 -26.73
CA LEU A 716 -38.03 -4.78 -26.38
C LEU A 716 -39.25 -5.40 -25.70
N THR A 717 -39.38 -6.72 -25.82
CA THR A 717 -40.44 -7.45 -25.14
C THR A 717 -40.20 -7.49 -23.64
N ARG A 718 -41.18 -6.98 -22.88
CA ARG A 718 -41.14 -7.01 -21.40
C ARG A 718 -41.83 -8.25 -20.87
N THR A 719 -41.19 -9.01 -20.01
CA THR A 719 -41.76 -10.17 -19.33
C THR A 719 -41.53 -10.10 -17.82
N LEU A 720 -42.61 -10.11 -17.04
CA LEU A 720 -42.53 -10.33 -15.60
C LEU A 720 -42.49 -11.86 -15.36
N CYS A 721 -41.29 -12.40 -15.20
CA CYS A 721 -41.08 -13.86 -15.03
C CYS A 721 -41.48 -14.34 -13.63
N SER A 722 -41.33 -13.50 -12.61
CA SER A 722 -41.84 -13.75 -11.27
C SER A 722 -42.24 -12.45 -10.60
N SER A 723 -43.39 -12.44 -9.93
CA SER A 723 -43.87 -11.34 -9.08
C SER A 723 -43.68 -11.66 -7.58
N SER A 724 -43.16 -12.83 -7.26
CA SER A 724 -42.88 -13.28 -5.90
C SER A 724 -41.40 -13.59 -5.72
N SER A 725 -41.01 -13.93 -4.50
CA SER A 725 -39.60 -14.23 -4.20
C SER A 725 -39.04 -15.33 -5.12
N VAL A 726 -37.90 -15.05 -5.71
CA VAL A 726 -37.04 -16.00 -6.40
C VAL A 726 -35.97 -16.47 -5.43
N LYS A 727 -35.87 -17.76 -5.18
CA LYS A 727 -34.96 -18.31 -4.18
C LYS A 727 -33.50 -18.25 -4.66
N ALA A 728 -32.57 -18.20 -3.68
CA ALA A 728 -31.15 -18.41 -3.97
C ALA A 728 -30.90 -19.76 -4.65
N GLY A 729 -29.91 -19.80 -5.53
CA GLY A 729 -29.52 -20.99 -6.34
C GLY A 729 -29.43 -20.68 -7.81
N ASP A 730 -29.28 -21.74 -8.61
CA ASP A 730 -29.15 -21.66 -10.06
C ASP A 730 -30.50 -21.43 -10.73
N HIS A 731 -30.53 -20.52 -11.68
CA HIS A 731 -31.68 -20.18 -12.48
C HIS A 731 -31.33 -20.10 -13.97
N THR A 732 -32.32 -20.42 -14.82
CA THR A 732 -32.18 -20.26 -16.26
C THR A 732 -33.34 -19.43 -16.80
N ILE A 733 -33.01 -18.37 -17.51
CA ILE A 733 -33.93 -17.53 -18.27
C ILE A 733 -33.96 -18.13 -19.69
N SER A 734 -35.12 -18.63 -20.17
CA SER A 734 -35.28 -19.26 -21.47
C SER A 734 -36.28 -18.52 -22.33
N PHE A 735 -36.01 -18.41 -23.61
CA PHE A 735 -36.84 -17.73 -24.62
C PHE A 735 -37.42 -18.70 -25.63
N ASN A 736 -38.48 -18.27 -26.33
CA ASN A 736 -39.18 -19.10 -27.30
C ASN A 736 -38.36 -19.40 -28.56
N ASP A 737 -37.36 -18.64 -28.87
CA ASP A 737 -36.42 -18.87 -29.98
C ASP A 737 -35.32 -19.90 -29.67
N GLY A 738 -35.30 -20.42 -28.44
CA GLY A 738 -34.31 -21.39 -27.99
C GLY A 738 -33.13 -20.78 -27.26
N THR A 739 -33.01 -19.46 -27.24
CA THR A 739 -31.95 -18.75 -26.46
C THR A 739 -32.18 -18.97 -24.97
N SER A 740 -31.11 -19.07 -24.22
CA SER A 740 -31.18 -19.15 -22.75
C SER A 740 -29.93 -18.60 -22.08
N TYR A 741 -30.10 -18.04 -20.88
CA TYR A 741 -29.03 -17.54 -20.05
C TYR A 741 -29.14 -18.12 -18.64
N SER A 742 -28.04 -18.62 -18.12
CA SER A 742 -27.97 -19.15 -16.75
C SER A 742 -27.33 -18.16 -15.82
N THR A 743 -27.82 -18.09 -14.59
CA THR A 743 -27.27 -17.25 -13.54
C THR A 743 -27.43 -17.90 -12.17
N ASN A 744 -26.60 -17.56 -11.22
CA ASN A 744 -26.70 -17.98 -9.83
C ASN A 744 -27.11 -16.80 -8.94
N LEU A 745 -28.14 -16.99 -8.14
CA LEU A 745 -28.54 -16.03 -7.12
C LEU A 745 -27.87 -16.41 -5.78
N LYS A 746 -26.95 -15.60 -5.30
CA LYS A 746 -26.37 -15.78 -3.95
C LYS A 746 -27.42 -15.60 -2.85
N ASN A 747 -28.37 -14.70 -3.06
CA ASN A 747 -29.47 -14.38 -2.14
C ASN A 747 -30.82 -14.48 -2.86
N SER A 748 -31.89 -14.73 -2.10
CA SER A 748 -33.25 -14.66 -2.65
C SER A 748 -33.61 -13.22 -2.98
N THR A 749 -34.29 -12.97 -4.10
CA THR A 749 -34.73 -11.66 -4.58
C THR A 749 -36.25 -11.57 -4.68
N ASN A 750 -36.80 -10.34 -4.78
CA ASN A 750 -38.24 -10.12 -4.86
C ASN A 750 -38.72 -9.97 -6.32
N GLY A 751 -38.67 -11.07 -7.06
CA GLY A 751 -39.17 -11.16 -8.42
C GLY A 751 -38.08 -11.16 -9.49
N CYS A 752 -38.53 -11.33 -10.74
CA CYS A 752 -37.67 -11.28 -11.92
C CYS A 752 -38.40 -10.62 -13.06
N LEU A 753 -37.80 -9.56 -13.62
CA LEU A 753 -38.30 -8.83 -14.77
C LEU A 753 -37.28 -8.89 -15.91
N VAL A 754 -37.73 -9.21 -17.11
CA VAL A 754 -36.85 -9.33 -18.28
C VAL A 754 -37.34 -8.43 -19.41
N TYR A 755 -36.42 -7.70 -20.04
CA TYR A 755 -36.60 -7.03 -21.32
C TYR A 755 -35.69 -7.68 -22.35
N SER A 756 -36.21 -8.12 -23.49
CA SER A 756 -35.39 -8.84 -24.46
C SER A 756 -35.89 -8.71 -25.90
N GLU A 757 -34.96 -8.71 -26.83
CA GLU A 757 -35.22 -8.86 -28.27
C GLU A 757 -35.63 -10.31 -28.66
N HIS A 758 -35.32 -11.31 -27.82
CA HIS A 758 -35.67 -12.71 -27.99
C HIS A 758 -37.15 -13.03 -27.69
N GLY A 759 -37.93 -12.01 -27.32
CA GLY A 759 -39.34 -12.17 -27.03
C GLY A 759 -39.63 -12.51 -25.56
N THR A 760 -40.69 -13.30 -25.34
CA THR A 760 -41.14 -13.63 -23.99
C THR A 760 -40.23 -14.62 -23.29
N ALA A 761 -39.85 -14.29 -22.04
CA ALA A 761 -38.98 -15.07 -21.20
C ALA A 761 -39.76 -15.99 -20.24
N THR A 762 -39.13 -17.09 -19.84
CA THR A 762 -39.54 -17.98 -18.75
C THR A 762 -38.37 -18.20 -17.82
N LEU A 763 -38.61 -18.18 -16.50
CA LEU A 763 -37.62 -18.48 -15.47
C LEU A 763 -37.81 -19.92 -14.95
N LYS A 764 -36.71 -20.68 -14.89
CA LYS A 764 -36.67 -22.04 -14.34
C LYS A 764 -35.67 -22.14 -13.23
#